data_635954512081d64dbb964d07a755c17e
#
_entry.id   635954512081d64dbb964d07a755c17e
#
_cell.length_a   1.000
_cell.length_b   1.000
_cell.length_c   1.000
_cell.angle_alpha   90.00
_cell.angle_beta   90.00
_cell.angle_gamma   90.00
#
_symmetry.space_group_name_H-M   'P 1'
#
loop_
_entity.id
_entity.type
_entity.pdbx_description
1 polymer ?
#
loop_
_entity_poly.entity_id
_entity_poly.type
_entity_poly.pdbx_seq_one_letter_code
_entity_poly.pdbx_strand_id
1 'polypeptide(L)'
;MALFTVVKKNSYQDSINLMLLTNEVNALEGVNKSQIMMGTDANKDIFNNAGLLTDEAAAADPSDMVVVVDADDEATVDEVLAVAEKFLSDLSTKKEASGIQEASNWEEALAMLPDANLALFSTPGEYTAPEIEKALNRGLHVFSFSDNISLEDEVRLKKLAHEKGLMLMGPDCGTGVISSIPVAFTNVSKPGNIGIVGASGTGIQEVAAIIDRLGGGLIHAIGTGGRDLNEAVGATTVKDAIIGLENHEPTDVICVISKPPAPAVRDEVVDLLEKCTKPVVAIFLGEKPEAHQGKVYLAHTLEETARIAVDLANGNEVKKNYLEPLDFQCDQPLGEDKTVIGLYSGGTLANEAGMLVSEALDLGGVVKEEGFILHSQGYDVIDLGDDIYTQGKPHPMIDPEVRINYIRKYGAMESTGVILFDCMLGYGCHPDMAAALAPVIKEQLEAAKAEGRELYFVGSVTGTERDPQDYHKSFATLREAGAIMETSNARAIRLALELKGIHFTEEDREVVPYEVKDTSPLPAPSEQVMELLNTTPRIINVGVESFNESLNAYGAKSVQFSWKPLAGGNKRMIHLLNELEKVEGIDEANERICNRFKESQPFLVDVVPAKTVIPELNREQKTLLHAGPPIKWENMMGPMRGSCIGAALFEGWAATEEEAVAMLEAGEVEFIPCHHCHAVGPMGGITSANMAVLVVRNMADDTVAYCTMNEGIGKVLRFGAYSQEVVDRLHWMADELGPVLAAALKKKEGGVNLNVLMARAITQGDEFHQRNMAASLNFLKEVAPLIVQTDYSDEVKQRVIQFLADTDQFFLNVMMATGKSIVDYVRKDKEGCVVSTMTRNGYEFGIRVSALGDEWFCAPVNTPIGLYFTGFTAEDGCPDNGDSAICETVGVGGMAMVAAPGVTRFVGAGGFEDALNISNEMEQICVTHNPNWSIPTWDFKGTCLGIDIRKVVATGITPIINTGIAHRKAGIGQVGAGTVRAPLACFEKALEAYCASLGIE
;
A
#
# COMPACT_ATOMS: atom_id res chain seq x y z
N MET A 1 7.98 -23.77 -24.96
CA MET A 1 7.85 -22.53 -24.24
C MET A 1 6.71 -22.72 -23.27
N ALA A 2 7.01 -22.77 -22.02
CA ALA A 2 5.99 -22.83 -20.97
C ALA A 2 6.03 -21.49 -20.21
N LEU A 3 4.87 -20.82 -20.13
CA LEU A 3 4.71 -19.69 -19.28
C LEU A 3 4.45 -20.16 -17.86
N PHE A 4 5.20 -19.64 -16.92
CA PHE A 4 5.04 -19.90 -15.49
C PHE A 4 4.60 -18.61 -14.81
N THR A 5 3.61 -18.73 -13.92
CA THR A 5 3.08 -17.59 -13.18
C THR A 5 3.14 -17.88 -11.70
N VAL A 6 3.65 -16.90 -10.94
CA VAL A 6 3.60 -16.92 -9.48
C VAL A 6 2.97 -15.63 -9.00
N VAL A 7 1.92 -15.73 -8.19
CA VAL A 7 1.24 -14.60 -7.58
C VAL A 7 1.55 -14.58 -6.08
N LYS A 8 2.27 -13.54 -5.63
CA LYS A 8 2.50 -13.29 -4.20
C LYS A 8 1.40 -12.36 -3.70
N LYS A 9 0.46 -12.92 -2.96
CA LYS A 9 -0.71 -12.21 -2.45
C LYS A 9 -0.33 -11.11 -1.46
N ASN A 10 -0.98 -9.93 -1.58
CA ASN A 10 -0.81 -8.77 -0.70
C ASN A 10 0.66 -8.35 -0.50
N SER A 11 1.48 -8.51 -1.54
CA SER A 11 2.91 -8.20 -1.55
C SER A 11 3.16 -6.96 -2.41
N TYR A 12 2.61 -5.82 -1.99
CA TYR A 12 2.79 -4.57 -2.72
C TYR A 12 4.26 -4.13 -2.71
N GLN A 13 4.75 -3.77 -3.89
CA GLN A 13 6.06 -3.18 -4.12
C GLN A 13 5.92 -1.98 -5.06
N ASP A 14 6.79 -1.00 -4.92
CA ASP A 14 6.81 0.10 -5.88
C ASP A 14 7.32 -0.35 -7.26
N SER A 15 6.90 0.39 -8.28
CA SER A 15 7.20 0.03 -9.67
C SER A 15 8.69 0.01 -9.99
N ILE A 16 9.50 0.86 -9.35
CA ILE A 16 10.95 0.93 -9.58
C ILE A 16 11.62 -0.36 -9.10
N ASN A 17 11.28 -0.82 -7.89
CA ASN A 17 11.80 -2.06 -7.35
C ASN A 17 11.41 -3.27 -8.21
N LEU A 18 10.16 -3.33 -8.68
CA LEU A 18 9.71 -4.43 -9.55
C LEU A 18 10.39 -4.42 -10.93
N MET A 19 10.65 -3.25 -11.47
CA MET A 19 11.40 -3.11 -12.73
C MET A 19 12.86 -3.53 -12.58
N LEU A 20 13.54 -3.14 -11.50
CA LEU A 20 14.90 -3.58 -11.20
C LEU A 20 14.97 -5.10 -11.05
N LEU A 21 14.00 -5.69 -10.34
CA LEU A 21 13.89 -7.14 -10.20
C LEU A 21 13.62 -7.81 -11.57
N THR A 22 12.77 -7.25 -12.41
CA THR A 22 12.50 -7.76 -13.77
C THR A 22 13.77 -7.79 -14.59
N ASN A 23 14.60 -6.75 -14.53
CA ASN A 23 15.88 -6.70 -15.24
C ASN A 23 16.87 -7.74 -14.72
N GLU A 24 16.94 -7.94 -13.40
CA GLU A 24 17.80 -8.97 -12.81
C GLU A 24 17.36 -10.37 -13.24
N VAL A 25 16.05 -10.65 -13.26
CA VAL A 25 15.49 -11.92 -13.70
C VAL A 25 15.72 -12.16 -15.20
N ASN A 26 15.52 -11.14 -16.04
CA ASN A 26 15.77 -11.25 -17.49
C ASN A 26 17.26 -11.49 -17.85
N ALA A 27 18.18 -11.22 -16.93
CA ALA A 27 19.60 -11.51 -17.12
C ALA A 27 20.01 -12.96 -16.81
N LEU A 28 19.09 -13.77 -16.25
CA LEU A 28 19.34 -15.17 -15.94
C LEU A 28 19.41 -16.05 -17.20
N GLU A 29 20.31 -17.01 -17.21
CA GLU A 29 20.42 -17.99 -18.31
C GLU A 29 19.18 -18.91 -18.31
N GLY A 30 18.55 -19.10 -19.48
CA GLY A 30 17.32 -19.89 -19.60
C GLY A 30 16.01 -19.10 -19.44
N VAL A 31 16.06 -17.80 -19.09
CA VAL A 31 14.90 -16.91 -19.14
C VAL A 31 14.81 -16.26 -20.52
N ASN A 32 13.74 -16.56 -21.24
CA ASN A 32 13.49 -15.97 -22.55
C ASN A 32 12.87 -14.58 -22.43
N LYS A 33 11.93 -14.42 -21.48
CA LYS A 33 11.24 -13.16 -21.18
C LYS A 33 10.60 -13.27 -19.82
N SER A 34 10.66 -12.20 -19.03
CA SER A 34 9.90 -12.10 -17.80
C SER A 34 9.24 -10.74 -17.65
N GLN A 35 8.21 -10.69 -16.82
CA GLN A 35 7.57 -9.45 -16.39
C GLN A 35 7.15 -9.63 -14.92
N ILE A 36 7.52 -8.65 -14.10
CA ILE A 36 7.18 -8.66 -12.68
C ILE A 36 6.52 -7.32 -12.35
N MET A 37 5.24 -7.34 -12.00
CA MET A 37 4.44 -6.15 -11.79
C MET A 37 3.36 -6.40 -10.72
N MET A 38 2.73 -5.32 -10.26
CA MET A 38 1.51 -5.43 -9.46
C MET A 38 0.32 -5.86 -10.33
N GLY A 39 -0.65 -6.57 -9.75
CA GLY A 39 -1.84 -7.09 -10.46
C GLY A 39 -2.91 -6.03 -10.79
N THR A 40 -2.53 -4.77 -11.04
CA THR A 40 -3.46 -3.70 -11.45
C THR A 40 -4.01 -3.93 -12.85
N ASP A 41 -5.16 -3.36 -13.16
CA ASP A 41 -5.79 -3.51 -14.49
C ASP A 41 -4.86 -2.99 -15.60
N ALA A 42 -4.21 -1.84 -15.38
CA ALA A 42 -3.21 -1.28 -16.30
C ALA A 42 -2.04 -2.24 -16.55
N ASN A 43 -1.53 -2.89 -15.51
CA ASN A 43 -0.45 -3.86 -15.65
C ASN A 43 -0.91 -5.16 -16.32
N LYS A 44 -2.17 -5.59 -16.13
CA LYS A 44 -2.75 -6.74 -16.87
C LYS A 44 -2.80 -6.46 -18.37
N ASP A 45 -3.11 -5.25 -18.78
CA ASP A 45 -3.03 -4.85 -20.19
C ASP A 45 -1.60 -4.96 -20.73
N ILE A 46 -0.62 -4.61 -19.91
CA ILE A 46 0.81 -4.76 -20.26
C ILE A 46 1.20 -6.22 -20.40
N PHE A 47 0.81 -7.10 -19.45
CA PHE A 47 1.01 -8.54 -19.57
C PHE A 47 0.36 -9.09 -20.85
N ASN A 48 -0.84 -8.63 -21.19
CA ASN A 48 -1.55 -9.04 -22.41
C ASN A 48 -0.81 -8.60 -23.68
N ASN A 49 -0.39 -7.34 -23.75
CA ASN A 49 0.36 -6.79 -24.88
C ASN A 49 1.74 -7.46 -25.04
N ALA A 50 2.34 -7.87 -23.94
CA ALA A 50 3.60 -8.63 -23.94
C ALA A 50 3.42 -10.11 -24.32
N GLY A 51 2.19 -10.62 -24.39
CA GLY A 51 1.88 -12.03 -24.60
C GLY A 51 2.17 -12.90 -23.38
N LEU A 52 2.15 -12.30 -22.18
CA LEU A 52 2.46 -12.93 -20.89
C LEU A 52 1.25 -13.02 -19.95
N LEU A 53 0.05 -12.62 -20.37
CA LEU A 53 -1.13 -12.70 -19.52
C LEU A 53 -1.62 -14.15 -19.43
N THR A 54 -1.48 -14.74 -18.25
CA THR A 54 -2.03 -16.07 -17.90
C THR A 54 -3.34 -15.90 -17.12
N ASP A 55 -4.09 -16.99 -16.93
CA ASP A 55 -5.34 -16.97 -16.14
C ASP A 55 -5.06 -16.55 -14.69
N GLU A 56 -3.93 -16.99 -14.12
CA GLU A 56 -3.49 -16.64 -12.76
C GLU A 56 -3.13 -15.15 -12.67
N ALA A 57 -2.41 -14.62 -13.66
CA ALA A 57 -2.06 -13.20 -13.70
C ALA A 57 -3.32 -12.33 -13.89
N ALA A 58 -4.27 -12.76 -14.73
CA ALA A 58 -5.54 -12.07 -14.93
C ALA A 58 -6.41 -12.04 -13.66
N ALA A 59 -6.33 -13.08 -12.83
CA ALA A 59 -7.08 -13.21 -11.58
C ALA A 59 -6.40 -12.54 -10.37
N ALA A 60 -5.20 -11.98 -10.53
CA ALA A 60 -4.48 -11.31 -9.45
C ALA A 60 -5.15 -9.99 -9.06
N ASP A 61 -5.08 -9.66 -7.77
CA ASP A 61 -5.58 -8.40 -7.22
C ASP A 61 -4.53 -7.28 -7.36
N PRO A 62 -4.92 -6.00 -7.38
CA PRO A 62 -3.99 -4.88 -7.52
C PRO A 62 -2.87 -4.82 -6.47
N SER A 63 -3.06 -5.38 -5.29
CA SER A 63 -2.05 -5.48 -4.22
C SER A 63 -1.14 -6.70 -4.34
N ASP A 64 -1.40 -7.60 -5.30
CA ASP A 64 -0.58 -8.79 -5.51
C ASP A 64 0.61 -8.49 -6.41
N MET A 65 1.77 -9.01 -6.05
CA MET A 65 2.92 -9.04 -6.96
C MET A 65 2.81 -10.27 -7.86
N VAL A 66 2.81 -10.02 -9.17
CA VAL A 66 2.68 -11.03 -10.22
C VAL A 66 4.02 -11.20 -10.93
N VAL A 67 4.54 -12.41 -10.92
CA VAL A 67 5.75 -12.82 -11.65
C VAL A 67 5.31 -13.72 -12.78
N VAL A 68 5.51 -13.31 -14.02
CA VAL A 68 5.29 -14.16 -15.20
C VAL A 68 6.62 -14.32 -15.95
N VAL A 69 7.00 -15.55 -16.20
CA VAL A 69 8.26 -15.86 -16.88
C VAL A 69 8.05 -16.91 -17.97
N ASP A 70 8.62 -16.65 -19.13
CA ASP A 70 8.84 -17.63 -20.18
C ASP A 70 10.25 -18.19 -19.99
N ALA A 71 10.34 -19.41 -19.48
CA ALA A 71 11.59 -20.09 -19.17
C ALA A 71 11.72 -21.41 -19.93
N ASP A 72 12.95 -21.88 -20.07
CA ASP A 72 13.28 -23.09 -20.79
C ASP A 72 12.81 -24.34 -20.03
N ASP A 73 12.87 -24.32 -18.69
CA ASP A 73 12.47 -25.40 -17.80
C ASP A 73 12.04 -24.93 -16.40
N GLU A 74 11.53 -25.87 -15.59
CA GLU A 74 11.04 -25.61 -14.23
C GLU A 74 12.18 -25.27 -13.24
N ALA A 75 13.40 -25.72 -13.47
CA ALA A 75 14.56 -25.40 -12.64
C ALA A 75 14.95 -23.93 -12.78
N THR A 76 14.81 -23.34 -13.96
CA THR A 76 15.00 -21.90 -14.20
C THR A 76 13.95 -21.08 -13.45
N VAL A 77 12.70 -21.57 -13.35
CA VAL A 77 11.65 -20.90 -12.56
C VAL A 77 12.00 -20.87 -11.07
N ASP A 78 12.51 -21.97 -10.53
CA ASP A 78 12.95 -22.05 -9.14
C ASP A 78 14.09 -21.04 -8.87
N GLU A 79 15.02 -20.87 -9.84
CA GLU A 79 16.08 -19.86 -9.75
C GLU A 79 15.52 -18.43 -9.78
N VAL A 80 14.57 -18.15 -10.67
CA VAL A 80 13.84 -16.86 -10.71
C VAL A 80 13.18 -16.54 -9.37
N LEU A 81 12.50 -17.52 -8.77
CA LEU A 81 11.86 -17.32 -7.46
C LEU A 81 12.87 -17.07 -6.35
N ALA A 82 13.99 -17.79 -6.37
CA ALA A 82 15.07 -17.58 -5.40
C ALA A 82 15.70 -16.18 -5.52
N VAL A 83 15.90 -15.70 -6.74
CA VAL A 83 16.38 -14.33 -7.01
C VAL A 83 15.36 -13.30 -6.52
N ALA A 84 14.07 -13.50 -6.82
CA ALA A 84 13.02 -12.59 -6.36
C ALA A 84 12.91 -12.55 -4.83
N GLU A 85 13.00 -13.69 -4.15
CA GLU A 85 12.98 -13.76 -2.68
C GLU A 85 14.20 -13.10 -2.05
N LYS A 86 15.38 -13.33 -2.61
CA LYS A 86 16.61 -12.70 -2.18
C LYS A 86 16.54 -11.19 -2.35
N PHE A 87 16.10 -10.71 -3.52
CA PHE A 87 15.96 -9.28 -3.79
C PHE A 87 15.03 -8.59 -2.78
N LEU A 88 13.86 -9.18 -2.52
CA LEU A 88 12.91 -8.66 -1.53
C LEU A 88 13.48 -8.69 -0.09
N SER A 89 14.23 -9.74 0.26
CA SER A 89 14.91 -9.85 1.56
C SER A 89 16.02 -8.80 1.71
N ASP A 90 16.80 -8.57 0.65
CA ASP A 90 17.86 -7.57 0.64
C ASP A 90 17.28 -6.16 0.76
N LEU A 91 16.14 -5.88 0.13
CA LEU A 91 15.40 -4.62 0.30
C LEU A 91 14.95 -4.42 1.75
N SER A 92 14.36 -5.44 2.38
CA SER A 92 13.91 -5.34 3.77
C SER A 92 15.08 -5.12 4.74
N THR A 93 16.21 -5.80 4.51
CA THR A 93 17.42 -5.65 5.33
C THR A 93 18.06 -4.26 5.17
N LYS A 94 18.07 -3.71 3.95
CA LYS A 94 18.52 -2.33 3.70
C LYS A 94 17.61 -1.33 4.42
N LYS A 95 16.31 -1.56 4.38
CA LYS A 95 15.28 -0.74 5.02
C LYS A 95 15.48 -0.68 6.55
N GLU A 96 15.69 -1.82 7.19
CA GLU A 96 16.02 -1.88 8.63
C GLU A 96 17.33 -1.15 8.98
N ALA A 97 18.32 -1.19 8.09
CA ALA A 97 19.61 -0.53 8.29
C ALA A 97 19.59 0.98 8.05
N SER A 98 18.65 1.49 7.26
CA SER A 98 18.55 2.91 6.87
C SER A 98 18.13 3.82 8.02
N GLY A 99 17.44 3.30 9.03
CA GLY A 99 16.89 4.07 10.15
C GLY A 99 15.83 5.09 9.74
N ILE A 100 15.23 4.92 8.56
CA ILE A 100 14.14 5.77 8.05
C ILE A 100 12.91 5.56 8.93
N GLN A 101 12.31 6.64 9.40
CA GLN A 101 11.05 6.59 10.11
C GLN A 101 9.90 6.34 9.12
N GLU A 102 9.19 5.23 9.30
CA GLU A 102 8.05 4.85 8.46
C GLU A 102 6.75 4.95 9.22
N ALA A 103 5.73 5.49 8.55
CA ALA A 103 4.36 5.51 9.00
C ALA A 103 3.49 4.62 8.12
N SER A 104 2.49 3.98 8.70
CA SER A 104 1.55 3.10 7.98
C SER A 104 0.24 3.82 7.59
N ASN A 105 0.00 4.99 8.15
CA ASN A 105 -1.20 5.80 7.93
C ASN A 105 -0.92 7.29 8.18
N TRP A 106 -1.88 8.15 7.81
CA TRP A 106 -1.76 9.61 7.95
C TRP A 106 -1.61 10.07 9.40
N GLU A 107 -2.28 9.44 10.35
CA GLU A 107 -2.24 9.79 11.78
C GLU A 107 -0.85 9.54 12.35
N GLU A 108 -0.24 8.41 12.02
CA GLU A 108 1.15 8.09 12.41
C GLU A 108 2.14 9.05 11.75
N ALA A 109 1.99 9.32 10.44
CA ALA A 109 2.88 10.22 9.72
C ALA A 109 2.88 11.63 10.34
N LEU A 110 1.69 12.15 10.66
CA LEU A 110 1.54 13.44 11.32
C LEU A 110 1.96 13.42 12.80
N ALA A 111 1.85 12.29 13.49
CA ALA A 111 2.40 12.16 14.84
C ALA A 111 3.93 12.16 14.84
N MET A 112 4.57 11.56 13.82
CA MET A 112 6.03 11.57 13.64
C MET A 112 6.55 12.93 13.17
N LEU A 113 5.79 13.65 12.34
CA LEU A 113 6.14 14.97 11.81
C LEU A 113 4.95 15.94 11.97
N PRO A 114 4.66 16.42 13.20
CA PRO A 114 3.48 17.25 13.48
C PRO A 114 3.47 18.61 12.77
N ASP A 115 4.63 19.10 12.39
CA ASP A 115 4.84 20.37 11.68
C ASP A 115 5.02 20.17 10.16
N ALA A 116 4.62 19.02 9.61
CA ALA A 116 4.64 18.76 8.17
C ALA A 116 3.86 19.86 7.42
N ASN A 117 4.39 20.30 6.27
CA ASN A 117 3.74 21.31 5.42
C ASN A 117 3.63 20.88 3.95
N LEU A 118 4.23 19.76 3.57
CA LEU A 118 4.21 19.27 2.21
C LEU A 118 4.04 17.73 2.19
N ALA A 119 3.19 17.24 1.30
CA ALA A 119 3.09 15.81 0.97
C ALA A 119 3.62 15.57 -0.45
N LEU A 120 4.55 14.62 -0.60
CA LEU A 120 5.10 14.20 -1.89
C LEU A 120 4.49 12.86 -2.29
N PHE A 121 3.77 12.82 -3.40
CA PHE A 121 3.12 11.63 -3.93
C PHE A 121 3.86 11.04 -5.11
N SER A 122 4.06 9.72 -5.06
CA SER A 122 4.57 8.91 -6.18
C SER A 122 3.86 7.54 -6.24
N THR A 123 2.59 7.53 -5.86
CA THR A 123 1.69 6.37 -5.90
C THR A 123 1.05 6.23 -7.29
N PRO A 124 0.51 5.03 -7.67
CA PRO A 124 -0.20 4.90 -8.94
C PRO A 124 -1.38 5.86 -9.06
N GLY A 125 -1.50 6.56 -10.19
CA GLY A 125 -2.41 7.69 -10.37
C GLY A 125 -3.87 7.38 -10.09
N GLU A 126 -4.32 6.17 -10.39
CA GLU A 126 -5.70 5.73 -10.12
C GLU A 126 -6.09 5.76 -8.63
N TYR A 127 -5.11 5.72 -7.71
CA TYR A 127 -5.32 5.80 -6.25
C TYR A 127 -4.90 7.12 -5.64
N THR A 128 -4.24 7.97 -6.43
CA THR A 128 -3.57 9.18 -5.89
C THR A 128 -4.55 10.32 -5.62
N ALA A 129 -5.58 10.50 -6.45
CA ALA A 129 -6.50 11.64 -6.31
C ALA A 129 -7.21 11.70 -4.94
N PRO A 130 -7.75 10.60 -4.38
CA PRO A 130 -8.31 10.60 -3.02
C PRO A 130 -7.27 10.90 -1.93
N GLU A 131 -6.04 10.41 -2.09
CA GLU A 131 -4.96 10.65 -1.13
C GLU A 131 -4.48 12.11 -1.14
N ILE A 132 -4.43 12.74 -2.32
CA ILE A 132 -4.18 14.18 -2.45
C ILE A 132 -5.27 14.97 -1.70
N GLU A 133 -6.53 14.61 -1.87
CA GLU A 133 -7.64 15.27 -1.17
C GLU A 133 -7.50 15.15 0.36
N LYS A 134 -7.09 13.98 0.86
CA LYS A 134 -6.80 13.76 2.28
C LYS A 134 -5.66 14.64 2.79
N ALA A 135 -4.59 14.80 2.02
CA ALA A 135 -3.47 15.67 2.36
C ALA A 135 -3.89 17.15 2.40
N LEU A 136 -4.60 17.63 1.37
CA LEU A 136 -5.11 19.00 1.31
C LEU A 136 -6.09 19.29 2.46
N ASN A 137 -6.94 18.34 2.84
CA ASN A 137 -7.87 18.48 3.97
C ASN A 137 -7.15 18.54 5.31
N ARG A 138 -5.92 18.03 5.41
CA ARG A 138 -5.05 18.12 6.59
C ARG A 138 -4.15 19.39 6.59
N GLY A 139 -4.31 20.27 5.60
CA GLY A 139 -3.57 21.52 5.49
C GLY A 139 -2.17 21.39 4.91
N LEU A 140 -1.88 20.29 4.21
CA LEU A 140 -0.59 20.06 3.55
C LEU A 140 -0.63 20.59 2.11
N HIS A 141 0.42 21.29 1.68
CA HIS A 141 0.69 21.45 0.25
C HIS A 141 0.97 20.08 -0.37
N VAL A 142 0.78 19.95 -1.67
CA VAL A 142 0.99 18.67 -2.36
C VAL A 142 1.96 18.87 -3.52
N PHE A 143 2.93 17.94 -3.62
CA PHE A 143 3.74 17.71 -4.81
C PHE A 143 3.40 16.32 -5.35
N SER A 144 2.75 16.24 -6.50
CA SER A 144 2.32 14.98 -7.10
C SER A 144 3.18 14.63 -8.31
N PHE A 145 4.12 13.70 -8.09
CA PHE A 145 4.89 13.06 -9.17
C PHE A 145 4.01 12.13 -9.98
N SER A 146 2.97 11.53 -9.36
CA SER A 146 2.06 10.57 -9.98
C SER A 146 1.45 11.11 -11.27
N ASP A 147 1.49 10.30 -12.29
CA ASP A 147 0.81 10.47 -13.58
C ASP A 147 -0.59 9.81 -13.57
N ASN A 148 -1.26 9.76 -14.73
CA ASN A 148 -2.55 9.06 -14.92
C ASN A 148 -3.69 9.48 -13.97
N ILE A 149 -3.63 10.68 -13.40
CA ILE A 149 -4.77 11.30 -12.71
C ILE A 149 -5.68 11.94 -13.77
N SER A 150 -7.00 11.76 -13.63
CA SER A 150 -7.95 12.32 -14.59
C SER A 150 -7.90 13.85 -14.64
N LEU A 151 -8.20 14.43 -15.81
CA LEU A 151 -8.28 15.89 -15.93
C LEU A 151 -9.34 16.51 -15.01
N GLU A 152 -10.45 15.80 -14.82
CA GLU A 152 -11.53 16.22 -13.93
C GLU A 152 -11.05 16.31 -12.46
N ASP A 153 -10.31 15.28 -11.99
CA ASP A 153 -9.72 15.28 -10.65
C ASP A 153 -8.66 16.36 -10.50
N GLU A 154 -7.82 16.58 -11.51
CA GLU A 154 -6.82 17.65 -11.48
C GLU A 154 -7.48 19.02 -11.28
N VAL A 155 -8.51 19.34 -12.08
CA VAL A 155 -9.26 20.60 -11.98
C VAL A 155 -9.89 20.73 -10.59
N ARG A 156 -10.54 19.68 -10.10
CA ARG A 156 -11.19 19.65 -8.79
C ARG A 156 -10.20 19.84 -7.64
N LEU A 157 -9.10 19.13 -7.69
CA LEU A 157 -8.08 19.17 -6.61
C LEU A 157 -7.29 20.45 -6.60
N LYS A 158 -6.95 21.03 -7.76
CA LYS A 158 -6.27 22.35 -7.83
C LYS A 158 -7.19 23.45 -7.32
N LYS A 159 -8.47 23.40 -7.64
CA LYS A 159 -9.46 24.33 -7.10
C LYS A 159 -9.58 24.19 -5.58
N LEU A 160 -9.64 22.97 -5.06
CA LEU A 160 -9.66 22.70 -3.61
C LEU A 160 -8.40 23.24 -2.91
N ALA A 161 -7.22 23.01 -3.51
CA ALA A 161 -5.96 23.53 -2.99
C ALA A 161 -5.98 25.06 -2.91
N HIS A 162 -6.34 25.73 -4.02
CA HIS A 162 -6.46 27.19 -4.09
C HIS A 162 -7.44 27.76 -3.03
N GLU A 163 -8.64 27.18 -2.91
CA GLU A 163 -9.66 27.59 -1.94
C GLU A 163 -9.17 27.47 -0.49
N LYS A 164 -8.27 26.51 -0.21
CA LYS A 164 -7.65 26.31 1.11
C LYS A 164 -6.36 27.14 1.31
N GLY A 165 -5.94 27.91 0.33
CA GLY A 165 -4.69 28.65 0.36
C GLY A 165 -3.45 27.77 0.26
N LEU A 166 -3.59 26.57 -0.31
CA LEU A 166 -2.52 25.61 -0.53
C LEU A 166 -2.15 25.52 -2.01
N MET A 167 -1.02 24.90 -2.34
CA MET A 167 -0.63 24.58 -3.71
C MET A 167 -0.68 23.08 -3.95
N LEU A 168 -1.24 22.69 -5.11
CA LEU A 168 -1.07 21.37 -5.69
C LEU A 168 -0.10 21.49 -6.88
N MET A 169 1.14 21.09 -6.67
CA MET A 169 2.20 20.98 -7.67
C MET A 169 2.05 19.65 -8.40
N GLY A 170 1.65 19.68 -9.65
CA GLY A 170 1.24 18.49 -10.39
C GLY A 170 -0.29 18.37 -10.53
N PRO A 171 -0.83 17.19 -10.90
CA PRO A 171 -0.13 15.91 -11.16
C PRO A 171 0.83 15.94 -12.34
N ASP A 172 1.50 14.81 -12.56
CA ASP A 172 2.57 14.68 -13.58
C ASP A 172 3.63 15.79 -13.44
N CYS A 173 4.08 15.99 -12.20
CA CYS A 173 5.12 16.95 -11.86
C CYS A 173 6.40 16.20 -11.47
N GLY A 174 7.34 16.11 -12.43
CA GLY A 174 8.59 15.38 -12.21
C GLY A 174 9.63 16.17 -11.42
N THR A 175 9.56 17.51 -11.38
CA THR A 175 10.69 18.35 -10.97
C THR A 175 10.26 19.52 -10.11
N GLY A 176 10.92 19.69 -8.97
CA GLY A 176 10.75 20.85 -8.12
C GLY A 176 11.96 21.16 -7.25
N VAL A 177 12.07 22.41 -6.81
CA VAL A 177 13.02 22.89 -5.81
C VAL A 177 12.26 23.79 -4.84
N ILE A 178 12.26 23.45 -3.56
CA ILE A 178 11.62 24.25 -2.53
C ILE A 178 12.67 24.68 -1.50
N SER A 179 12.86 25.98 -1.32
CA SER A 179 13.90 26.54 -0.43
C SER A 179 15.29 25.92 -0.70
N SER A 180 15.66 25.82 -1.98
CA SER A 180 16.89 25.19 -2.49
C SER A 180 17.01 23.69 -2.23
N ILE A 181 15.97 23.02 -1.74
CA ILE A 181 15.90 21.56 -1.60
C ILE A 181 15.33 20.94 -2.87
N PRO A 182 16.07 20.02 -3.54
CA PRO A 182 15.55 19.30 -4.70
C PRO A 182 14.44 18.32 -4.31
N VAL A 183 13.36 18.29 -5.10
CA VAL A 183 12.19 17.43 -4.90
C VAL A 183 11.96 16.60 -6.15
N ALA A 184 11.81 15.29 -6.00
CA ALA A 184 11.61 14.28 -7.06
C ALA A 184 12.79 14.23 -8.06
N PHE A 185 12.54 14.15 -9.38
CA PHE A 185 13.57 14.12 -10.42
C PHE A 185 14.12 15.53 -10.66
N THR A 186 15.22 15.85 -10.05
CA THR A 186 15.72 17.24 -10.06
C THR A 186 17.24 17.27 -10.07
N ASN A 187 17.80 18.25 -10.79
CA ASN A 187 19.21 18.60 -10.73
C ASN A 187 19.49 19.41 -9.44
N VAL A 188 20.69 19.26 -8.94
CA VAL A 188 21.16 20.01 -7.78
C VAL A 188 21.76 21.34 -8.24
N SER A 189 21.05 22.43 -8.02
CA SER A 189 21.50 23.77 -8.36
C SER A 189 22.06 24.52 -7.15
N LYS A 190 22.92 25.50 -7.39
CA LYS A 190 23.35 26.45 -6.33
C LYS A 190 22.14 27.16 -5.74
N PRO A 191 22.12 27.36 -4.41
CA PRO A 191 21.22 28.34 -3.81
C PRO A 191 21.44 29.73 -4.43
N GLY A 192 20.34 30.43 -4.70
CA GLY A 192 20.39 31.75 -5.33
C GLY A 192 19.09 32.51 -5.15
N ASN A 193 18.81 33.43 -6.08
CA ASN A 193 17.70 34.38 -6.00
C ASN A 193 16.73 34.28 -7.20
N ILE A 194 16.84 33.26 -8.02
CA ILE A 194 15.92 33.04 -9.13
C ILE A 194 14.83 32.05 -8.69
N GLY A 195 13.56 32.42 -8.91
CA GLY A 195 12.40 31.58 -8.72
C GLY A 195 11.84 31.13 -10.07
N ILE A 196 11.71 29.82 -10.28
CA ILE A 196 11.12 29.23 -11.50
C ILE A 196 9.69 28.77 -11.20
N VAL A 197 8.77 29.01 -12.14
CA VAL A 197 7.43 28.39 -12.18
C VAL A 197 7.32 27.66 -13.50
N GLY A 198 7.10 26.34 -13.46
CA GLY A 198 7.15 25.56 -14.69
C GLY A 198 6.10 24.48 -14.82
N ALA A 199 5.32 24.55 -15.91
CA ALA A 199 4.46 23.48 -16.38
C ALA A 199 5.25 22.51 -17.30
N SER A 200 6.46 22.13 -16.87
CA SER A 200 7.42 21.43 -17.70
C SER A 200 8.59 20.90 -16.85
N GLY A 201 8.65 19.60 -16.57
CA GLY A 201 9.71 19.02 -15.74
C GLY A 201 11.11 19.20 -16.35
N THR A 202 11.34 18.63 -17.53
CA THR A 202 12.66 18.70 -18.20
C THR A 202 13.03 20.09 -18.68
N GLY A 203 12.05 20.96 -18.92
CA GLY A 203 12.30 22.39 -19.15
C GLY A 203 12.87 23.10 -17.93
N ILE A 204 12.32 22.82 -16.73
CA ILE A 204 12.87 23.31 -15.45
C ILE A 204 14.30 22.80 -15.28
N GLN A 205 14.57 21.51 -15.53
CA GLN A 205 15.89 20.90 -15.39
C GLN A 205 16.92 21.57 -16.32
N GLU A 206 16.59 21.76 -17.59
CA GLU A 206 17.51 22.38 -18.55
C GLU A 206 17.80 23.84 -18.17
N VAL A 207 16.77 24.65 -17.90
CA VAL A 207 16.96 26.06 -17.50
C VAL A 207 17.73 26.15 -16.20
N ALA A 208 17.40 25.31 -15.18
CA ALA A 208 18.10 25.27 -13.90
C ALA A 208 19.58 24.90 -14.06
N ALA A 209 19.88 23.90 -14.87
CA ALA A 209 21.26 23.46 -15.15
C ALA A 209 22.07 24.55 -15.87
N ILE A 210 21.45 25.23 -16.83
CA ILE A 210 22.12 26.33 -17.54
C ILE A 210 22.34 27.52 -16.61
N ILE A 211 21.37 27.91 -15.78
CA ILE A 211 21.50 28.96 -14.75
C ILE A 211 22.69 28.66 -13.83
N ASP A 212 22.79 27.41 -13.30
CA ASP A 212 23.89 27.00 -12.42
C ASP A 212 25.26 27.13 -13.13
N ARG A 213 25.37 26.62 -14.38
CA ARG A 213 26.61 26.70 -15.18
C ARG A 213 27.01 28.13 -15.55
N LEU A 214 26.04 29.03 -15.69
CA LEU A 214 26.29 30.48 -15.90
C LEU A 214 26.64 31.23 -14.60
N GLY A 215 26.69 30.52 -13.47
CA GLY A 215 27.05 31.07 -12.17
C GLY A 215 25.88 31.65 -11.36
N GLY A 216 24.66 31.56 -11.87
CA GLY A 216 23.43 31.87 -11.15
C GLY A 216 23.07 30.83 -10.10
N GLY A 217 21.88 30.96 -9.49
CA GLY A 217 21.38 30.00 -8.53
C GLY A 217 19.87 30.11 -8.35
N LEU A 218 19.28 29.02 -7.85
CA LEU A 218 17.84 28.91 -7.62
C LEU A 218 17.50 28.95 -6.14
N ILE A 219 16.37 29.58 -5.83
CA ILE A 219 15.75 29.44 -4.50
C ILE A 219 14.54 28.54 -4.56
N HIS A 220 13.72 28.67 -5.59
CA HIS A 220 12.57 27.83 -5.83
C HIS A 220 12.48 27.44 -7.30
N ALA A 221 11.98 26.25 -7.57
CA ALA A 221 11.42 25.83 -8.84
C ALA A 221 10.10 25.11 -8.57
N ILE A 222 9.01 25.78 -8.82
CA ILE A 222 7.67 25.28 -8.59
C ILE A 222 7.17 24.60 -9.86
N GLY A 223 7.22 23.26 -9.88
CA GLY A 223 6.64 22.47 -10.93
C GLY A 223 5.11 22.42 -10.80
N THR A 224 4.37 22.68 -11.86
CA THR A 224 2.90 22.80 -11.76
C THR A 224 2.15 21.69 -12.48
N GLY A 225 2.87 20.77 -13.14
CA GLY A 225 2.31 19.72 -14.01
C GLY A 225 2.07 20.19 -15.44
N GLY A 226 2.21 19.25 -16.37
CA GLY A 226 2.22 19.57 -17.81
C GLY A 226 0.91 20.09 -18.37
N ARG A 227 -0.21 19.93 -17.66
CA ARG A 227 -1.56 20.34 -18.10
C ARG A 227 -2.06 21.64 -17.45
N ASP A 228 -1.26 22.28 -16.59
CA ASP A 228 -1.75 23.44 -15.80
C ASP A 228 -2.20 24.62 -16.68
N LEU A 229 -1.52 24.85 -17.83
CA LEU A 229 -1.87 25.92 -18.76
C LEU A 229 -2.89 25.51 -19.82
N ASN A 230 -3.57 24.39 -19.70
CA ASN A 230 -4.71 24.09 -20.58
C ASN A 230 -5.95 24.91 -20.17
N GLU A 231 -6.95 24.98 -21.06
CA GLU A 231 -8.16 25.77 -20.84
C GLU A 231 -8.97 25.31 -19.62
N ALA A 232 -9.00 23.99 -19.34
CA ALA A 232 -9.81 23.43 -18.26
C ALA A 232 -9.21 23.72 -16.87
N VAL A 233 -7.88 23.70 -16.74
CA VAL A 233 -7.18 23.93 -15.47
C VAL A 233 -6.96 25.42 -15.22
N GLY A 234 -6.73 26.22 -16.26
CA GLY A 234 -6.67 27.66 -16.21
C GLY A 234 -5.47 28.25 -15.47
N ALA A 235 -4.33 27.55 -15.44
CA ALA A 235 -3.08 27.94 -14.79
C ALA A 235 -3.22 28.23 -13.29
N THR A 236 -4.03 27.46 -12.57
CA THR A 236 -4.32 27.71 -11.16
C THR A 236 -3.04 27.73 -10.32
N THR A 237 -2.24 26.67 -10.40
CA THR A 237 -0.99 26.57 -9.61
C THR A 237 0.09 27.56 -10.11
N VAL A 238 0.19 27.77 -11.44
CA VAL A 238 1.10 28.77 -12.01
C VAL A 238 0.82 30.15 -11.46
N LYS A 239 -0.45 30.57 -11.41
CA LYS A 239 -0.85 31.88 -10.87
C LYS A 239 -0.51 32.02 -9.38
N ASP A 240 -0.84 31.01 -8.57
CA ASP A 240 -0.55 31.01 -7.13
C ASP A 240 0.96 31.05 -6.87
N ALA A 241 1.76 30.31 -7.66
CA ALA A 241 3.20 30.30 -7.55
C ALA A 241 3.82 31.67 -7.93
N ILE A 242 3.36 32.30 -9.02
CA ILE A 242 3.82 33.65 -9.43
C ILE A 242 3.54 34.66 -8.32
N ILE A 243 2.32 34.67 -7.77
CA ILE A 243 1.93 35.56 -6.68
C ILE A 243 2.78 35.31 -5.42
N GLY A 244 3.05 34.03 -5.12
CA GLY A 244 3.95 33.65 -4.02
C GLY A 244 5.36 34.21 -4.21
N LEU A 245 5.98 33.93 -5.37
CA LEU A 245 7.34 34.41 -5.69
C LEU A 245 7.47 35.94 -5.75
N GLU A 246 6.45 36.61 -6.25
CA GLU A 246 6.41 38.09 -6.22
C GLU A 246 6.52 38.66 -4.81
N ASN A 247 5.90 37.97 -3.82
CA ASN A 247 5.89 38.41 -2.42
C ASN A 247 7.02 37.73 -1.58
N HIS A 248 7.80 36.83 -2.14
CA HIS A 248 8.91 36.16 -1.47
C HIS A 248 10.18 37.04 -1.55
N GLU A 249 10.58 37.66 -0.43
CA GLU A 249 11.69 38.64 -0.39
C GLU A 249 12.99 38.12 -1.03
N PRO A 250 13.46 36.88 -0.79
CA PRO A 250 14.70 36.38 -1.36
C PRO A 250 14.64 36.07 -2.87
N THR A 251 13.48 36.07 -3.51
CA THR A 251 13.36 35.92 -4.96
C THR A 251 13.51 37.27 -5.64
N ASP A 252 14.51 37.43 -6.50
CA ASP A 252 14.75 38.68 -7.26
C ASP A 252 14.19 38.60 -8.68
N VAL A 253 14.15 37.40 -9.30
CA VAL A 253 13.70 37.20 -10.68
C VAL A 253 12.69 36.07 -10.72
N ILE A 254 11.62 36.23 -11.48
CA ILE A 254 10.62 35.21 -11.76
C ILE A 254 10.81 34.69 -13.18
N CYS A 255 10.98 33.38 -13.30
CA CYS A 255 11.13 32.68 -14.58
C CYS A 255 9.93 31.74 -14.79
N VAL A 256 9.22 31.88 -15.91
CA VAL A 256 8.05 31.03 -16.25
C VAL A 256 8.38 30.14 -17.46
N ILE A 257 8.14 28.84 -17.31
CA ILE A 257 8.41 27.82 -18.35
C ILE A 257 7.16 27.02 -18.60
N SER A 258 6.69 27.01 -19.85
CA SER A 258 5.48 26.26 -20.21
C SER A 258 5.66 25.44 -21.48
N LYS A 259 5.07 24.23 -21.49
CA LYS A 259 4.70 23.54 -22.74
C LYS A 259 3.70 24.44 -23.50
N PRO A 260 3.34 24.16 -24.78
CA PRO A 260 2.42 24.99 -25.54
C PRO A 260 1.11 25.24 -24.75
N PRO A 261 0.82 26.50 -24.37
CA PRO A 261 -0.34 26.81 -23.53
C PRO A 261 -1.60 27.01 -24.37
N ALA A 262 -2.78 26.97 -23.74
CA ALA A 262 -4.01 27.47 -24.34
C ALA A 262 -3.89 29.01 -24.47
N PRO A 263 -4.19 29.60 -25.65
CA PRO A 263 -3.94 31.03 -25.91
C PRO A 263 -4.57 31.98 -24.90
N ALA A 264 -5.81 31.72 -24.49
CA ALA A 264 -6.49 32.56 -23.50
C ALA A 264 -5.82 32.50 -22.12
N VAL A 265 -5.40 31.30 -21.69
CA VAL A 265 -4.71 31.09 -20.40
C VAL A 265 -3.31 31.72 -20.42
N ARG A 266 -2.62 31.61 -21.54
CA ARG A 266 -1.33 32.26 -21.78
C ARG A 266 -1.45 33.77 -21.60
N ASP A 267 -2.48 34.39 -22.20
CA ASP A 267 -2.72 35.83 -22.10
C ASP A 267 -3.00 36.27 -20.65
N GLU A 268 -3.78 35.48 -19.89
CA GLU A 268 -4.02 35.73 -18.46
C GLU A 268 -2.73 35.65 -17.63
N VAL A 269 -1.84 34.69 -17.94
CA VAL A 269 -0.55 34.58 -17.26
C VAL A 269 0.34 35.78 -17.58
N VAL A 270 0.42 36.22 -18.84
CA VAL A 270 1.19 37.42 -19.20
C VAL A 270 0.63 38.67 -18.52
N ASP A 271 -0.68 38.78 -18.49
CA ASP A 271 -1.37 39.92 -17.79
C ASP A 271 -1.01 39.95 -16.29
N LEU A 272 -0.92 38.77 -15.65
CA LEU A 272 -0.48 38.63 -14.27
C LEU A 272 0.99 39.01 -14.09
N LEU A 273 1.87 38.53 -14.98
CA LEU A 273 3.31 38.86 -14.96
C LEU A 273 3.60 40.33 -15.16
N GLU A 274 2.84 41.03 -15.98
CA GLU A 274 2.94 42.49 -16.18
C GLU A 274 2.64 43.28 -14.91
N LYS A 275 1.84 42.72 -13.99
CA LYS A 275 1.54 43.34 -12.70
C LYS A 275 2.64 43.16 -11.66
N CYS A 276 3.57 42.20 -11.88
CA CYS A 276 4.67 41.94 -10.97
C CYS A 276 5.62 43.13 -10.90
N THR A 277 6.23 43.35 -9.73
CA THR A 277 7.26 44.38 -9.53
C THR A 277 8.65 43.84 -9.82
N LYS A 278 8.85 42.54 -9.69
CA LYS A 278 10.11 41.86 -9.98
C LYS A 278 10.32 41.68 -11.47
N PRO A 279 11.56 41.61 -11.94
CA PRO A 279 11.89 41.26 -13.32
C PRO A 279 11.36 39.86 -13.68
N VAL A 280 10.82 39.70 -14.89
CA VAL A 280 10.20 38.47 -15.34
C VAL A 280 10.75 38.04 -16.70
N VAL A 281 11.06 36.77 -16.84
CA VAL A 281 11.28 36.10 -18.13
C VAL A 281 10.31 34.95 -18.28
N ALA A 282 9.76 34.76 -19.48
CA ALA A 282 8.84 33.67 -19.77
C ALA A 282 9.15 33.01 -21.12
N ILE A 283 9.01 31.69 -21.17
CA ILE A 283 9.02 30.91 -22.39
C ILE A 283 7.71 30.11 -22.49
N PHE A 284 7.02 30.28 -23.60
CA PHE A 284 5.87 29.49 -23.99
C PHE A 284 6.28 28.68 -25.24
N LEU A 285 6.67 27.42 -25.02
CA LEU A 285 7.14 26.59 -26.12
C LEU A 285 6.13 26.49 -27.25
N GLY A 286 6.59 26.53 -28.48
CA GLY A 286 5.76 26.62 -29.67
C GLY A 286 5.42 28.05 -30.10
N GLU A 287 5.80 29.07 -29.33
CA GLU A 287 5.73 30.47 -29.75
C GLU A 287 7.11 30.99 -30.19
N LYS A 288 7.15 31.74 -31.30
CA LYS A 288 8.31 32.52 -31.69
C LYS A 288 8.03 33.98 -31.41
N PRO A 289 8.55 34.55 -30.33
CA PRO A 289 8.23 35.94 -29.97
C PRO A 289 8.94 36.89 -30.93
N GLU A 290 8.20 37.84 -31.54
CA GLU A 290 8.74 38.90 -32.35
C GLU A 290 9.28 40.08 -31.49
N ALA A 291 8.76 40.23 -30.30
CA ALA A 291 9.15 41.29 -29.36
C ALA A 291 8.93 40.89 -27.91
N HIS A 292 9.58 41.52 -26.97
CA HIS A 292 9.25 41.45 -25.56
C HIS A 292 7.98 42.28 -25.26
N GLN A 293 7.16 41.83 -24.32
CA GLN A 293 5.90 42.50 -24.00
C GLN A 293 6.03 43.24 -22.64
N GLY A 294 5.94 44.57 -22.65
CA GLY A 294 5.97 45.38 -21.45
C GLY A 294 7.18 45.07 -20.54
N LYS A 295 6.93 44.49 -19.39
CA LYS A 295 7.96 44.05 -18.43
C LYS A 295 8.38 42.60 -18.61
N VAL A 296 7.61 41.82 -19.38
CA VAL A 296 7.86 40.38 -19.58
C VAL A 296 8.82 40.19 -20.73
N TYR A 297 10.01 39.67 -20.41
CA TYR A 297 10.97 39.25 -21.42
C TYR A 297 10.58 37.87 -21.96
N LEU A 298 10.21 37.80 -23.24
CA LEU A 298 9.80 36.55 -23.87
C LEU A 298 11.02 35.89 -24.55
N ALA A 299 11.25 34.63 -24.22
CA ALA A 299 12.32 33.81 -24.77
C ALA A 299 11.79 32.82 -25.82
N HIS A 300 12.62 32.48 -26.78
CA HIS A 300 12.34 31.51 -27.85
C HIS A 300 12.90 30.12 -27.51
N THR A 301 14.00 30.05 -26.75
CA THR A 301 14.66 28.80 -26.35
C THR A 301 14.84 28.74 -24.83
N LEU A 302 14.99 27.50 -24.30
CA LEU A 302 15.29 27.27 -22.87
C LEU A 302 16.65 27.89 -22.49
N GLU A 303 17.64 27.85 -23.37
CA GLU A 303 18.94 28.50 -23.17
C GLU A 303 18.77 30.01 -23.02
N GLU A 304 18.04 30.64 -23.90
CA GLU A 304 17.77 32.08 -23.85
C GLU A 304 17.07 32.46 -22.55
N THR A 305 16.08 31.65 -22.13
CA THR A 305 15.38 31.87 -20.86
C THR A 305 16.34 31.93 -19.68
N ALA A 306 17.26 30.95 -19.60
CA ALA A 306 18.26 30.88 -18.56
C ALA A 306 19.22 32.08 -18.59
N ARG A 307 19.67 32.51 -19.78
CA ARG A 307 20.57 33.65 -19.96
C ARG A 307 19.90 34.95 -19.56
N ILE A 308 18.66 35.17 -19.96
CA ILE A 308 17.89 36.37 -19.55
C ILE A 308 17.71 36.36 -18.04
N ALA A 309 17.33 35.25 -17.43
CA ALA A 309 17.14 35.12 -15.98
C ALA A 309 18.43 35.47 -15.21
N VAL A 310 19.58 34.99 -15.67
CA VAL A 310 20.90 35.31 -15.04
C VAL A 310 21.28 36.75 -15.22
N ASP A 311 21.06 37.37 -16.39
CA ASP A 311 21.34 38.78 -16.60
C ASP A 311 20.45 39.65 -15.70
N LEU A 312 19.17 39.34 -15.61
CA LEU A 312 18.24 40.03 -14.71
C LEU A 312 18.65 39.89 -13.22
N ALA A 313 19.02 38.67 -12.79
CA ALA A 313 19.45 38.40 -11.42
C ALA A 313 20.75 39.14 -11.03
N ASN A 314 21.63 39.41 -12.02
CA ASN A 314 22.85 40.19 -11.85
C ASN A 314 22.63 41.71 -12.03
N GLY A 315 21.43 42.15 -12.34
CA GLY A 315 21.11 43.57 -12.62
C GLY A 315 21.68 44.07 -13.94
N ASN A 316 21.96 43.17 -14.89
CA ASN A 316 22.43 43.53 -16.23
C ASN A 316 21.26 43.89 -17.14
N GLU A 317 21.52 44.67 -18.17
CA GLU A 317 20.55 44.93 -19.23
C GLU A 317 20.34 43.66 -20.07
N VAL A 318 19.07 43.36 -20.36
CA VAL A 318 18.73 42.25 -21.24
C VAL A 318 19.18 42.57 -22.67
N LYS A 319 19.89 41.64 -23.31
CA LYS A 319 20.36 41.78 -24.67
C LYS A 319 19.17 41.61 -25.64
N LYS A 320 19.23 42.28 -26.78
CA LYS A 320 18.21 42.11 -27.84
C LYS A 320 18.25 40.74 -28.49
N ASN A 321 19.39 40.07 -28.39
CA ASN A 321 19.65 38.76 -29.00
C ASN A 321 20.68 37.98 -28.15
N TYR A 322 20.38 36.72 -27.84
CA TYR A 322 21.21 35.82 -27.04
C TYR A 322 21.84 34.69 -27.91
N LEU A 323 21.70 34.78 -29.24
CA LEU A 323 22.24 33.79 -30.14
C LEU A 323 23.78 33.87 -30.17
N GLU A 324 24.44 32.95 -29.49
CA GLU A 324 25.90 32.87 -29.52
C GLU A 324 26.39 32.01 -30.71
N PRO A 325 27.51 32.36 -31.33
CA PRO A 325 28.11 31.54 -32.39
C PRO A 325 28.39 30.12 -31.91
N LEU A 326 28.25 29.16 -32.79
CA LEU A 326 28.75 27.80 -32.58
C LEU A 326 30.26 27.76 -32.80
N ASP A 327 30.98 26.95 -32.01
CA ASP A 327 32.40 26.72 -32.19
C ASP A 327 32.69 25.75 -33.37
N PHE A 328 31.64 25.32 -34.03
CA PHE A 328 31.67 24.35 -35.16
C PHE A 328 31.19 25.02 -36.44
N GLN A 329 31.93 24.83 -37.54
CA GLN A 329 31.52 25.19 -38.88
C GLN A 329 31.56 23.95 -39.76
N CYS A 330 30.54 23.73 -40.55
CA CYS A 330 30.47 22.63 -41.50
C CYS A 330 31.01 23.06 -42.86
N ASP A 331 32.17 22.53 -43.26
CA ASP A 331 32.76 22.84 -44.58
C ASP A 331 32.03 22.10 -45.75
N GLN A 332 31.36 20.98 -45.44
CA GLN A 332 30.63 20.17 -46.41
C GLN A 332 29.30 19.71 -45.79
N PRO A 333 28.20 20.42 -46.10
CA PRO A 333 26.87 20.03 -45.60
C PRO A 333 26.46 18.63 -46.08
N LEU A 334 25.68 17.93 -45.23
CA LEU A 334 25.07 16.65 -45.58
C LEU A 334 24.15 16.80 -46.80
N GLY A 335 24.07 15.73 -47.61
CA GLY A 335 23.17 15.65 -48.75
C GLY A 335 21.70 15.95 -48.40
N GLU A 336 20.95 16.41 -49.45
CA GLU A 336 19.51 16.70 -49.28
C GLU A 336 18.71 15.47 -48.84
N ASP A 337 19.18 14.26 -49.21
CA ASP A 337 18.61 12.97 -48.86
C ASP A 337 18.80 12.56 -47.36
N LYS A 338 19.67 13.28 -46.65
CA LYS A 338 19.93 13.03 -45.23
C LYS A 338 19.02 13.86 -44.33
N THR A 339 18.49 13.24 -43.29
CA THR A 339 17.56 13.86 -42.34
C THR A 339 18.14 13.94 -40.94
N VAL A 340 17.55 14.77 -40.11
CA VAL A 340 17.82 14.90 -38.67
C VAL A 340 16.75 14.12 -37.92
N ILE A 341 17.15 13.25 -37.01
CA ILE A 341 16.31 12.43 -36.13
C ILE A 341 16.59 12.84 -34.69
N GLY A 342 15.56 13.18 -33.95
CA GLY A 342 15.65 13.45 -32.50
C GLY A 342 15.15 12.26 -31.68
N LEU A 343 15.98 11.74 -30.78
CA LEU A 343 15.68 10.63 -29.87
C LEU A 343 15.86 11.09 -28.42
N TYR A 344 14.81 11.60 -27.83
CA TYR A 344 14.85 12.28 -26.54
C TYR A 344 14.23 11.45 -25.41
N SER A 345 14.76 11.58 -24.20
CA SER A 345 14.14 11.12 -22.97
C SER A 345 13.36 12.25 -22.26
N GLY A 346 13.64 13.49 -22.60
CA GLY A 346 12.97 14.66 -22.05
C GLY A 346 11.95 15.26 -23.00
N GLY A 347 10.64 15.11 -22.71
CA GLY A 347 9.59 15.56 -23.63
C GLY A 347 9.64 17.05 -23.96
N THR A 348 10.10 17.90 -23.04
CA THR A 348 10.25 19.34 -23.32
C THR A 348 11.42 19.62 -24.26
N LEU A 349 12.53 18.90 -24.10
CA LEU A 349 13.68 19.00 -24.99
C LEU A 349 13.32 18.51 -26.40
N ALA A 350 12.52 17.43 -26.48
CA ALA A 350 11.95 16.96 -27.74
C ALA A 350 11.05 18.02 -28.39
N ASN A 351 10.17 18.68 -27.63
CA ASN A 351 9.33 19.76 -28.12
C ASN A 351 10.14 20.95 -28.65
N GLU A 352 11.19 21.39 -27.94
CA GLU A 352 12.10 22.41 -28.40
C GLU A 352 12.81 21.98 -29.71
N ALA A 353 13.26 20.73 -29.82
CA ALA A 353 13.88 20.20 -31.01
C ALA A 353 12.91 20.15 -32.21
N GLY A 354 11.69 19.63 -31.99
CA GLY A 354 10.66 19.59 -33.01
C GLY A 354 10.30 20.99 -33.53
N MET A 355 10.17 21.96 -32.63
CA MET A 355 9.90 23.35 -32.94
C MET A 355 11.04 23.97 -33.80
N LEU A 356 12.27 23.94 -33.32
CA LEU A 356 13.39 24.59 -33.99
C LEU A 356 13.74 23.94 -35.35
N VAL A 357 13.66 22.60 -35.43
CA VAL A 357 13.87 21.87 -36.68
C VAL A 357 12.74 22.19 -37.67
N SER A 358 11.48 22.18 -37.24
CA SER A 358 10.33 22.52 -38.10
C SER A 358 10.39 23.95 -38.64
N GLU A 359 10.75 24.94 -37.78
CA GLU A 359 10.91 26.33 -38.19
C GLU A 359 12.05 26.52 -39.20
N ALA A 360 13.21 25.93 -38.92
CA ALA A 360 14.39 26.10 -39.78
C ALA A 360 14.22 25.47 -41.16
N LEU A 361 13.38 24.44 -41.27
CA LEU A 361 13.17 23.68 -42.52
C LEU A 361 11.80 23.95 -43.17
N ASP A 362 10.98 24.83 -42.58
CA ASP A 362 9.61 25.15 -43.03
C ASP A 362 8.74 23.89 -43.21
N LEU A 363 8.75 22.99 -42.20
CA LEU A 363 8.05 21.70 -42.22
C LEU A 363 6.55 21.79 -41.85
N GLY A 364 6.02 22.98 -41.65
CA GLY A 364 4.58 23.19 -41.44
C GLY A 364 4.08 22.90 -40.01
N GLY A 365 4.96 22.96 -39.03
CA GLY A 365 4.62 22.85 -37.61
C GLY A 365 4.81 21.45 -37.01
N VAL A 366 4.69 21.36 -35.71
CA VAL A 366 4.86 20.11 -34.93
C VAL A 366 3.59 19.26 -35.05
N VAL A 367 3.71 18.07 -35.64
CA VAL A 367 2.62 17.09 -35.72
C VAL A 367 2.77 16.14 -34.55
N LYS A 368 1.77 16.11 -33.66
CA LYS A 368 1.68 15.14 -32.57
C LYS A 368 0.99 13.87 -33.06
N GLU A 369 1.78 12.87 -33.36
CA GLU A 369 1.32 11.48 -33.45
C GLU A 369 1.99 10.71 -32.31
N GLU A 370 1.37 9.73 -31.75
CA GLU A 370 1.83 8.81 -30.69
C GLU A 370 3.37 8.80 -30.46
N GLY A 371 3.85 9.60 -29.49
CA GLY A 371 5.30 9.75 -29.18
C GLY A 371 6.11 10.59 -30.16
N PHE A 372 5.59 10.93 -31.34
CA PHE A 372 6.24 11.83 -32.26
C PHE A 372 5.90 13.28 -31.95
N ILE A 373 6.92 14.09 -31.74
CA ILE A 373 6.79 15.55 -31.64
C ILE A 373 6.83 16.17 -33.07
N LEU A 374 7.68 15.64 -33.92
CA LEU A 374 7.77 15.98 -35.35
C LEU A 374 7.85 14.68 -36.15
N HIS A 375 6.98 14.55 -37.14
CA HIS A 375 7.05 13.49 -38.15
C HIS A 375 6.70 14.10 -39.52
N SER A 376 7.68 14.49 -40.30
CA SER A 376 7.47 15.14 -41.60
C SER A 376 8.67 14.96 -42.50
N GLN A 377 8.44 14.57 -43.75
CA GLN A 377 9.44 14.49 -44.82
C GLN A 377 10.70 13.66 -44.45
N GLY A 378 10.56 12.68 -43.55
CA GLY A 378 11.64 11.85 -43.02
C GLY A 378 12.43 12.46 -41.84
N TYR A 379 12.04 13.66 -41.40
CA TYR A 379 12.52 14.26 -40.16
C TYR A 379 11.62 13.80 -39.03
N ASP A 380 12.17 13.12 -38.03
CA ASP A 380 11.47 12.59 -36.88
C ASP A 380 12.10 13.16 -35.61
N VAL A 381 11.25 13.67 -34.70
CA VAL A 381 11.63 13.96 -33.32
C VAL A 381 10.68 13.19 -32.42
N ILE A 382 11.26 12.32 -31.61
CA ILE A 382 10.50 11.36 -30.77
C ILE A 382 10.77 11.64 -29.31
N ASP A 383 9.70 11.75 -28.55
CA ASP A 383 9.72 11.72 -27.09
C ASP A 383 9.62 10.27 -26.63
N LEU A 384 10.76 9.64 -26.34
CA LEU A 384 10.82 8.27 -25.82
C LEU A 384 10.37 8.17 -24.35
N GLY A 385 10.11 9.30 -23.68
CA GLY A 385 9.50 9.40 -22.38
C GLY A 385 7.96 9.47 -22.41
N ASP A 386 7.34 9.48 -23.60
CA ASP A 386 5.89 9.43 -23.76
C ASP A 386 5.32 8.11 -23.26
N ASP A 387 4.08 8.13 -22.77
CA ASP A 387 3.38 6.98 -22.20
C ASP A 387 3.41 5.75 -23.11
N ILE A 388 3.35 5.94 -24.42
CA ILE A 388 3.38 4.83 -25.39
C ILE A 388 4.67 3.99 -25.31
N TYR A 389 5.78 4.59 -24.87
CA TYR A 389 7.07 3.92 -24.74
C TYR A 389 7.38 3.48 -23.32
N THR A 390 6.72 4.09 -22.34
CA THR A 390 6.96 3.87 -20.91
C THR A 390 5.94 2.95 -20.24
N GLN A 391 4.87 2.56 -20.94
CA GLN A 391 3.92 1.58 -20.41
C GLN A 391 4.63 0.27 -20.11
N GLY A 392 4.71 -0.08 -18.82
CA GLY A 392 5.34 -1.31 -18.32
C GLY A 392 6.85 -1.36 -18.46
N LYS A 393 7.48 -0.23 -18.71
CA LYS A 393 8.93 -0.09 -18.76
C LYS A 393 9.36 1.12 -17.94
N PRO A 394 10.58 1.11 -17.40
CA PRO A 394 11.14 2.30 -16.75
C PRO A 394 11.19 3.46 -17.74
N HIS A 395 11.06 4.66 -17.20
CA HIS A 395 11.27 5.87 -17.99
C HIS A 395 12.70 5.87 -18.59
N PRO A 396 12.91 6.32 -19.83
CA PRO A 396 14.22 6.27 -20.53
C PRO A 396 15.32 7.13 -19.89
N MET A 397 15.01 7.92 -18.86
CA MET A 397 16.00 8.55 -17.98
C MET A 397 16.56 7.56 -16.93
N ILE A 398 15.82 6.50 -16.61
CA ILE A 398 16.20 5.48 -15.63
C ILE A 398 16.83 4.28 -16.33
N ASP A 399 16.21 3.81 -17.42
CA ASP A 399 16.63 2.63 -18.17
C ASP A 399 16.95 3.00 -19.64
N PRO A 400 18.18 2.77 -20.11
CA PRO A 400 18.61 3.14 -21.44
C PRO A 400 18.09 2.20 -22.56
N GLU A 401 17.43 1.07 -22.25
CA GLU A 401 17.14 0.02 -23.24
C GLU A 401 16.35 0.54 -24.45
N VAL A 402 15.26 1.25 -24.21
CA VAL A 402 14.42 1.82 -25.28
C VAL A 402 15.26 2.76 -26.17
N ARG A 403 16.07 3.61 -25.55
CA ARG A 403 16.95 4.54 -26.28
C ARG A 403 17.95 3.81 -27.14
N ILE A 404 18.61 2.79 -26.59
CA ILE A 404 19.61 1.95 -27.33
C ILE A 404 18.95 1.31 -28.55
N ASN A 405 17.74 0.76 -28.40
CA ASN A 405 17.01 0.14 -29.49
C ASN A 405 16.63 1.13 -30.58
N TYR A 406 16.18 2.34 -30.20
CA TYR A 406 15.87 3.39 -31.19
C TYR A 406 17.10 3.97 -31.85
N ILE A 407 18.22 4.13 -31.15
CA ILE A 407 19.52 4.51 -31.74
C ILE A 407 19.95 3.48 -32.79
N ARG A 408 19.85 2.18 -32.49
CA ARG A 408 20.16 1.13 -33.51
C ARG A 408 19.23 1.19 -34.71
N LYS A 409 17.91 1.32 -34.46
CA LYS A 409 16.91 1.41 -35.52
C LYS A 409 17.21 2.55 -36.49
N TYR A 410 17.34 3.77 -35.99
CA TYR A 410 17.52 4.95 -36.82
C TYR A 410 18.96 5.10 -37.33
N GLY A 411 19.96 4.68 -36.54
CA GLY A 411 21.37 4.67 -36.98
C GLY A 411 21.65 3.76 -38.16
N ALA A 412 20.89 2.70 -38.34
CA ALA A 412 20.98 1.79 -39.47
C ALA A 412 20.29 2.31 -40.76
N MET A 413 19.46 3.37 -40.66
CA MET A 413 18.74 3.90 -41.83
C MET A 413 19.67 4.72 -42.73
N GLU A 414 19.59 4.47 -44.03
CA GLU A 414 20.41 5.17 -45.04
C GLU A 414 20.11 6.69 -45.07
N SER A 415 18.85 7.09 -44.80
CA SER A 415 18.42 8.49 -44.81
C SER A 415 18.88 9.27 -43.55
N THR A 416 19.26 8.59 -42.46
CA THR A 416 19.65 9.28 -41.24
C THR A 416 21.04 9.88 -41.38
N GLY A 417 21.15 11.22 -41.29
CA GLY A 417 22.41 11.95 -41.30
C GLY A 417 22.84 12.42 -39.91
N VAL A 418 21.87 12.81 -39.06
CA VAL A 418 22.13 13.26 -37.70
C VAL A 418 21.16 12.63 -36.76
N ILE A 419 21.65 12.16 -35.62
CA ILE A 419 20.85 11.78 -34.48
C ILE A 419 21.07 12.79 -33.33
N LEU A 420 20.00 13.52 -32.98
CA LEU A 420 19.95 14.38 -31.81
C LEU A 420 19.53 13.56 -30.60
N PHE A 421 20.15 13.80 -29.44
CA PHE A 421 19.82 13.13 -28.22
C PHE A 421 20.15 13.97 -26.97
N ASP A 422 19.48 13.68 -25.86
CA ASP A 422 19.74 14.23 -24.53
C ASP A 422 20.46 13.23 -23.63
N CYS A 423 21.13 13.72 -22.58
CA CYS A 423 21.65 12.92 -21.48
C CYS A 423 21.29 13.65 -20.16
N MET A 424 20.29 13.12 -19.47
CA MET A 424 19.76 13.72 -18.24
C MET A 424 20.55 13.22 -17.03
N LEU A 425 20.97 14.15 -16.15
CA LEU A 425 21.55 13.89 -14.85
C LEU A 425 20.60 14.36 -13.75
N GLY A 426 20.95 14.07 -12.50
CA GLY A 426 20.19 14.46 -11.32
C GLY A 426 19.61 13.26 -10.58
N TYR A 427 18.87 13.55 -9.51
CA TYR A 427 18.18 12.53 -8.73
C TYR A 427 17.12 11.81 -9.56
N GLY A 428 16.98 10.51 -9.34
CA GLY A 428 16.07 9.64 -10.06
C GLY A 428 16.59 9.17 -11.43
N CYS A 429 17.58 9.84 -12.04
CA CYS A 429 18.16 9.42 -13.30
C CYS A 429 19.14 8.25 -13.16
N HIS A 430 19.42 7.57 -14.28
CA HIS A 430 20.38 6.47 -14.34
C HIS A 430 21.75 6.88 -13.75
N PRO A 431 22.42 6.01 -12.98
CA PRO A 431 23.70 6.36 -12.34
C PRO A 431 24.82 6.75 -13.29
N ASP A 432 24.85 6.22 -14.50
CA ASP A 432 25.83 6.57 -15.55
C ASP A 432 25.22 6.35 -16.95
N MET A 433 24.25 7.19 -17.33
CA MET A 433 23.58 7.13 -18.65
C MET A 433 24.57 7.30 -19.81
N ALA A 434 25.56 8.14 -19.65
CA ALA A 434 26.58 8.37 -20.67
C ALA A 434 27.35 7.08 -20.99
N ALA A 435 27.77 6.32 -20.00
CA ALA A 435 28.44 5.03 -20.18
C ALA A 435 27.52 3.98 -20.82
N ALA A 436 26.22 4.04 -20.56
CA ALA A 436 25.24 3.12 -21.17
C ALA A 436 25.00 3.41 -22.66
N LEU A 437 24.98 4.69 -23.06
CA LEU A 437 24.76 5.10 -24.46
C LEU A 437 26.04 5.07 -25.33
N ALA A 438 27.21 5.29 -24.75
CA ALA A 438 28.48 5.37 -25.48
C ALA A 438 28.77 4.15 -26.37
N PRO A 439 28.56 2.89 -25.95
CA PRO A 439 28.81 1.72 -26.80
C PRO A 439 27.95 1.68 -28.05
N VAL A 440 26.64 1.96 -27.95
CA VAL A 440 25.76 1.93 -29.14
C VAL A 440 26.01 3.10 -30.07
N ILE A 441 26.36 4.29 -29.58
CA ILE A 441 26.77 5.42 -30.40
C ILE A 441 28.00 5.03 -31.24
N LYS A 442 29.04 4.47 -30.62
CA LYS A 442 30.23 3.99 -31.27
C LYS A 442 29.94 2.87 -32.29
N GLU A 443 29.09 1.91 -31.92
CA GLU A 443 28.66 0.81 -32.81
C GLU A 443 28.04 1.38 -34.10
N GLN A 444 27.13 2.34 -34.02
CA GLN A 444 26.44 2.90 -35.17
C GLN A 444 27.36 3.79 -36.04
N LEU A 445 28.26 4.55 -35.41
CA LEU A 445 29.28 5.34 -36.17
C LEU A 445 30.25 4.44 -36.94
N GLU A 446 30.72 3.35 -36.32
CA GLU A 446 31.59 2.37 -36.97
C GLU A 446 30.88 1.64 -38.13
N ALA A 447 29.62 1.25 -37.94
CA ALA A 447 28.79 0.62 -38.97
C ALA A 447 28.56 1.57 -40.15
N ALA A 448 28.13 2.80 -39.90
CA ALA A 448 27.92 3.80 -40.95
C ALA A 448 29.23 4.07 -41.74
N LYS A 449 30.35 4.20 -41.05
CA LYS A 449 31.66 4.40 -41.67
C LYS A 449 32.06 3.19 -42.56
N ALA A 450 31.79 1.98 -42.12
CA ALA A 450 32.07 0.75 -42.89
C ALA A 450 31.22 0.68 -44.17
N GLU A 451 30.00 1.23 -44.11
CA GLU A 451 29.08 1.35 -45.27
C GLU A 451 29.35 2.58 -46.15
N GLY A 452 30.28 3.44 -45.75
CA GLY A 452 30.59 4.69 -46.47
C GLY A 452 29.52 5.77 -46.31
N ARG A 453 28.69 5.68 -45.25
CA ARG A 453 27.65 6.66 -44.88
C ARG A 453 28.22 7.73 -43.93
N GLU A 454 27.71 8.92 -44.06
CA GLU A 454 27.93 9.99 -43.09
C GLU A 454 26.80 9.95 -42.05
N LEU A 455 27.15 9.75 -40.78
CA LEU A 455 26.26 9.76 -39.63
C LEU A 455 26.92 10.56 -38.49
N TYR A 456 26.17 11.46 -37.91
CA TYR A 456 26.60 12.25 -36.77
C TYR A 456 25.67 12.03 -35.59
N PHE A 457 26.22 11.94 -34.38
CA PHE A 457 25.47 12.06 -33.12
C PHE A 457 25.77 13.43 -32.53
N VAL A 458 24.70 14.16 -32.21
CA VAL A 458 24.79 15.50 -31.61
C VAL A 458 23.92 15.51 -30.38
N GLY A 459 24.47 15.90 -29.23
CA GLY A 459 23.70 15.86 -27.96
C GLY A 459 24.11 16.92 -26.97
N SER A 460 23.32 17.00 -25.91
CA SER A 460 23.61 17.81 -24.72
C SER A 460 23.51 17.01 -23.45
N VAL A 461 24.19 17.46 -22.40
CA VAL A 461 24.06 16.93 -21.04
C VAL A 461 23.30 17.95 -20.20
N THR A 462 22.08 17.60 -19.77
CA THR A 462 21.31 18.40 -18.83
C THR A 462 21.70 18.01 -17.42
N GLY A 463 22.52 18.85 -16.78
CA GLY A 463 23.06 18.57 -15.46
C GLY A 463 23.96 19.67 -14.93
N THR A 464 24.32 19.53 -13.66
CA THR A 464 25.21 20.41 -12.92
C THR A 464 26.42 19.64 -12.35
N GLU A 465 27.43 20.38 -11.88
CA GLU A 465 28.60 19.77 -11.18
C GLU A 465 28.23 19.24 -9.78
N ARG A 466 27.00 19.49 -9.31
CA ARG A 466 26.50 19.06 -7.98
C ARG A 466 25.61 17.84 -8.05
N ASP A 467 25.25 17.41 -9.24
CA ASP A 467 24.44 16.21 -9.41
C ASP A 467 25.18 14.97 -8.90
N PRO A 468 24.47 13.91 -8.50
CA PRO A 468 25.09 12.65 -8.09
C PRO A 468 26.01 12.06 -9.15
N GLN A 469 25.69 12.29 -10.44
CA GLN A 469 26.51 11.88 -11.58
C GLN A 469 27.51 13.00 -11.93
N ASP A 470 28.72 12.62 -12.37
CA ASP A 470 29.73 13.57 -12.79
C ASP A 470 29.43 14.15 -14.18
N TYR A 471 29.06 15.43 -14.21
CA TYR A 471 28.74 16.16 -15.46
C TYR A 471 29.90 16.12 -16.48
N HIS A 472 31.12 16.41 -16.04
CA HIS A 472 32.29 16.46 -16.93
C HIS A 472 32.67 15.09 -17.46
N LYS A 473 32.57 14.04 -16.61
CA LYS A 473 32.79 12.65 -17.03
C LYS A 473 31.75 12.25 -18.08
N SER A 474 30.46 12.52 -17.81
CA SER A 474 29.37 12.18 -18.73
C SER A 474 29.55 12.85 -20.10
N PHE A 475 29.88 14.13 -20.10
CA PHE A 475 30.17 14.89 -21.33
C PHE A 475 31.39 14.33 -22.09
N ALA A 476 32.46 14.01 -21.37
CA ALA A 476 33.68 13.43 -21.98
C ALA A 476 33.45 12.03 -22.55
N THR A 477 32.71 11.17 -21.81
CA THR A 477 32.39 9.79 -22.23
C THR A 477 31.64 9.76 -23.58
N LEU A 478 30.62 10.61 -23.73
CA LEU A 478 29.87 10.71 -25.00
C LEU A 478 30.72 11.26 -26.13
N ARG A 479 31.57 12.23 -25.82
CA ARG A 479 32.52 12.80 -26.81
C ARG A 479 33.56 11.78 -27.27
N GLU A 480 34.09 10.97 -26.38
CA GLU A 480 35.03 9.87 -26.66
C GLU A 480 34.37 8.76 -27.48
N ALA A 481 33.04 8.55 -27.31
CA ALA A 481 32.28 7.64 -28.17
C ALA A 481 32.09 8.16 -29.61
N GLY A 482 32.42 9.44 -29.87
CA GLY A 482 32.33 10.07 -31.19
C GLY A 482 31.15 11.02 -31.37
N ALA A 483 30.37 11.29 -30.32
CA ALA A 483 29.29 12.29 -30.38
C ALA A 483 29.85 13.71 -30.32
N ILE A 484 29.20 14.64 -30.99
CA ILE A 484 29.45 16.08 -30.86
C ILE A 484 28.57 16.57 -29.76
N MET A 485 29.17 17.10 -28.70
CA MET A 485 28.46 17.50 -27.50
C MET A 485 28.43 19.01 -27.35
N GLU A 486 27.24 19.57 -27.13
CA GLU A 486 26.98 20.99 -26.89
C GLU A 486 26.53 21.24 -25.45
N THR A 487 26.57 22.49 -25.02
CA THR A 487 26.29 22.90 -23.66
C THR A 487 24.80 23.14 -23.37
N SER A 488 23.96 23.11 -24.41
CA SER A 488 22.50 23.17 -24.26
C SER A 488 21.82 22.43 -25.40
N ASN A 489 20.57 22.07 -25.22
CA ASN A 489 19.75 21.43 -26.21
C ASN A 489 19.59 22.33 -27.45
N ALA A 490 19.29 23.61 -27.28
CA ALA A 490 19.16 24.57 -28.36
C ALA A 490 20.47 24.67 -29.21
N ARG A 491 21.64 24.64 -28.59
CA ARG A 491 22.93 24.63 -29.31
C ARG A 491 23.16 23.32 -30.08
N ALA A 492 22.78 22.18 -29.48
CA ALA A 492 22.86 20.88 -30.14
C ALA A 492 21.97 20.82 -31.40
N ILE A 493 20.77 21.35 -31.30
CA ILE A 493 19.83 21.43 -32.43
C ILE A 493 20.40 22.33 -33.53
N ARG A 494 20.89 23.50 -33.18
CA ARG A 494 21.50 24.44 -34.14
C ARG A 494 22.73 23.81 -34.83
N LEU A 495 23.54 23.04 -34.10
CA LEU A 495 24.65 22.33 -34.68
C LEU A 495 24.19 21.24 -35.66
N ALA A 496 23.13 20.51 -35.36
CA ALA A 496 22.53 19.54 -36.28
C ALA A 496 22.01 20.21 -37.58
N LEU A 497 21.44 21.41 -37.46
CA LEU A 497 21.03 22.22 -38.63
C LEU A 497 22.22 22.72 -39.41
N GLU A 498 23.29 23.16 -38.78
CA GLU A 498 24.53 23.57 -39.41
C GLU A 498 25.16 22.41 -40.23
N LEU A 499 25.12 21.18 -39.72
CA LEU A 499 25.54 19.99 -40.46
C LEU A 499 24.72 19.77 -41.75
N LYS A 500 23.47 20.27 -41.78
CA LYS A 500 22.62 20.29 -42.98
C LYS A 500 22.85 21.50 -43.85
N GLY A 501 23.75 22.41 -43.47
CA GLY A 501 24.00 23.66 -44.16
C GLY A 501 22.93 24.72 -43.93
N ILE A 502 22.18 24.61 -42.84
CA ILE A 502 21.12 25.55 -42.45
C ILE A 502 21.63 26.39 -41.32
N HIS A 503 21.81 27.68 -41.57
CA HIS A 503 22.23 28.64 -40.56
C HIS A 503 21.01 29.12 -39.78
N PHE A 504 20.93 28.76 -38.51
CA PHE A 504 19.87 29.26 -37.65
C PHE A 504 20.13 30.73 -37.24
N THR A 505 19.16 31.60 -37.45
CA THR A 505 19.25 33.01 -37.11
C THR A 505 18.08 33.43 -36.25
N GLU A 506 18.33 34.38 -35.38
CA GLU A 506 17.28 35.08 -34.61
C GLU A 506 17.36 36.57 -34.85
N GLU A 507 16.22 37.23 -34.92
CA GLU A 507 16.10 38.67 -35.02
C GLU A 507 16.26 39.31 -33.67
N ASP A 508 16.74 40.55 -33.66
CA ASP A 508 16.83 41.39 -32.47
C ASP A 508 15.42 41.70 -31.97
N ARG A 509 15.16 41.45 -30.69
CA ARG A 509 13.86 41.72 -30.08
C ARG A 509 13.89 43.06 -29.31
N GLU A 510 12.93 43.89 -29.61
CA GLU A 510 12.66 45.16 -28.90
C GLU A 510 11.55 44.98 -27.88
N VAL A 511 11.52 45.80 -26.86
CA VAL A 511 10.40 45.86 -25.89
C VAL A 511 9.29 46.71 -26.50
N VAL A 512 8.09 46.10 -26.66
CA VAL A 512 6.89 46.84 -27.08
C VAL A 512 5.95 47.05 -25.89
N PRO A 513 5.19 48.19 -25.89
CA PRO A 513 4.21 48.40 -24.82
C PRO A 513 3.19 47.26 -24.76
N TYR A 514 2.85 46.81 -23.56
CA TYR A 514 1.76 45.87 -23.31
C TYR A 514 0.64 46.58 -22.54
N GLU A 515 -0.60 46.38 -22.97
CA GLU A 515 -1.77 46.88 -22.28
C GLU A 515 -2.40 45.80 -21.43
N VAL A 516 -2.28 45.90 -20.11
CA VAL A 516 -2.85 44.96 -19.15
C VAL A 516 -4.36 44.92 -19.31
N LYS A 517 -4.92 43.77 -19.61
CA LYS A 517 -6.36 43.54 -19.85
C LYS A 517 -7.17 43.59 -18.55
N ASP A 518 -6.66 42.92 -17.53
CA ASP A 518 -7.26 42.96 -16.18
C ASP A 518 -6.48 43.94 -15.28
N THR A 519 -7.11 45.08 -14.97
CA THR A 519 -6.53 46.16 -14.16
C THR A 519 -6.69 45.95 -12.65
N SER A 520 -7.26 44.80 -12.21
CA SER A 520 -7.34 44.50 -10.78
C SER A 520 -5.94 44.35 -10.17
N PRO A 521 -5.74 44.77 -8.90
CA PRO A 521 -4.46 44.57 -8.24
C PRO A 521 -4.14 43.08 -8.10
N LEU A 522 -2.82 42.77 -7.99
CA LEU A 522 -2.40 41.40 -7.67
C LEU A 522 -3.03 40.98 -6.34
N PRO A 523 -3.65 39.77 -6.27
CA PRO A 523 -4.11 39.27 -4.99
C PRO A 523 -2.94 38.99 -4.04
N ALA A 524 -3.19 39.06 -2.75
CA ALA A 524 -2.20 38.66 -1.75
C ALA A 524 -2.04 37.15 -1.75
N PRO A 525 -0.83 36.61 -1.58
CA PRO A 525 -0.63 35.17 -1.40
C PRO A 525 -1.25 34.71 -0.07
N SER A 526 -1.59 33.43 0.04
CA SER A 526 -2.00 32.83 1.30
C SER A 526 -0.83 32.79 2.30
N GLU A 527 -1.14 32.74 3.59
CA GLU A 527 -0.13 32.57 4.64
C GLU A 527 0.59 31.22 4.50
N GLN A 528 -0.13 30.18 4.11
CA GLN A 528 0.41 28.84 3.92
C GLN A 528 1.42 28.78 2.77
N VAL A 529 1.10 29.37 1.62
CA VAL A 529 2.05 29.49 0.50
C VAL A 529 3.31 30.23 0.93
N MET A 530 3.17 31.32 1.65
CA MET A 530 4.34 32.09 2.15
C MET A 530 5.12 31.31 3.21
N GLU A 531 4.47 30.49 4.04
CA GLU A 531 5.15 29.62 4.99
C GLU A 531 6.00 28.57 4.26
N LEU A 532 5.45 27.91 3.23
CA LEU A 532 6.18 26.93 2.41
C LEU A 532 7.42 27.56 1.74
N LEU A 533 7.28 28.75 1.17
CA LEU A 533 8.38 29.44 0.46
C LEU A 533 9.45 29.95 1.42
N ASN A 534 9.09 30.38 2.63
CA ASN A 534 10.02 30.94 3.60
C ASN A 534 10.69 29.94 4.54
N THR A 535 10.31 28.64 4.47
CA THR A 535 10.83 27.61 5.38
C THR A 535 11.42 26.42 4.62
N THR A 536 12.32 25.69 5.27
CA THR A 536 12.74 24.38 4.75
C THR A 536 11.52 23.45 4.77
N PRO A 537 11.22 22.75 3.68
CA PRO A 537 10.05 21.88 3.61
C PRO A 537 10.16 20.71 4.61
N ARG A 538 9.02 20.38 5.19
CA ARG A 538 8.84 19.23 6.10
C ARG A 538 7.85 18.31 5.44
N ILE A 539 8.34 17.16 4.99
CA ILE A 539 7.71 16.37 3.92
C ILE A 539 7.22 15.02 4.43
N ILE A 540 5.97 14.69 4.15
CA ILE A 540 5.47 13.31 4.20
C ILE A 540 5.60 12.73 2.79
N ASN A 541 6.52 11.77 2.62
CA ASN A 541 6.76 11.10 1.34
C ASN A 541 5.85 9.87 1.21
N VAL A 542 4.93 9.90 0.25
CA VAL A 542 3.91 8.87 0.02
C VAL A 542 4.23 8.11 -1.26
N GLY A 543 4.83 6.94 -1.16
CA GLY A 543 5.22 6.12 -2.30
C GLY A 543 6.70 5.77 -2.34
N VAL A 544 7.40 6.10 -3.42
CA VAL A 544 8.79 5.69 -3.70
C VAL A 544 9.78 6.15 -2.62
N GLU A 545 10.45 5.19 -2.00
CA GLU A 545 11.36 5.42 -0.85
C GLU A 545 12.63 6.21 -1.24
N SER A 546 13.14 6.04 -2.46
CA SER A 546 14.33 6.76 -2.93
C SER A 546 14.17 8.28 -2.92
N PHE A 547 12.94 8.80 -3.02
CA PHE A 547 12.69 10.23 -2.87
C PHE A 547 12.91 10.69 -1.43
N ASN A 548 12.55 9.87 -0.44
CA ASN A 548 12.81 10.16 0.97
C ASN A 548 14.31 10.20 1.28
N GLU A 549 15.09 9.30 0.70
CA GLU A 549 16.55 9.27 0.84
C GLU A 549 17.18 10.56 0.31
N SER A 550 16.79 11.00 -0.90
CA SER A 550 17.31 12.21 -1.51
C SER A 550 16.93 13.47 -0.73
N LEU A 551 15.70 13.58 -0.24
CA LEU A 551 15.24 14.69 0.58
C LEU A 551 16.05 14.83 1.88
N ASN A 552 16.27 13.74 2.58
CA ASN A 552 17.08 13.71 3.80
C ASN A 552 18.56 14.06 3.54
N ALA A 553 19.12 13.59 2.42
CA ALA A 553 20.49 13.92 2.02
C ALA A 553 20.70 15.44 1.83
N TYR A 554 19.67 16.19 1.44
CA TYR A 554 19.70 17.65 1.27
C TYR A 554 19.16 18.43 2.47
N GLY A 555 18.90 17.76 3.59
CA GLY A 555 18.55 18.41 4.85
C GLY A 555 17.07 18.78 4.99
N ALA A 556 16.19 18.29 4.15
CA ALA A 556 14.77 18.28 4.43
C ALA A 556 14.48 17.34 5.60
N LYS A 557 13.45 17.64 6.39
CA LYS A 557 12.90 16.67 7.33
C LYS A 557 11.81 15.90 6.60
N SER A 558 11.93 14.59 6.56
CA SER A 558 10.91 13.77 5.90
C SER A 558 10.59 12.51 6.68
N VAL A 559 9.35 12.05 6.53
CA VAL A 559 8.82 10.79 7.03
C VAL A 559 8.34 9.98 5.85
N GLN A 560 8.71 8.69 5.79
CA GLN A 560 8.21 7.77 4.79
C GLN A 560 6.84 7.26 5.18
N PHE A 561 5.85 7.44 4.30
CA PHE A 561 4.55 6.78 4.40
C PHE A 561 4.58 5.52 3.51
N SER A 562 4.60 4.36 4.15
CA SER A 562 4.54 3.04 3.49
C SER A 562 3.13 2.80 2.94
N TRP A 563 2.77 3.56 1.90
CA TRP A 563 1.46 3.50 1.28
C TRP A 563 1.22 2.15 0.58
N LYS A 564 0.01 1.65 0.72
CA LYS A 564 -0.52 0.50 -0.03
C LYS A 564 -1.91 0.83 -0.55
N PRO A 565 -2.33 0.25 -1.69
CA PRO A 565 -3.68 0.46 -2.18
C PRO A 565 -4.71 0.06 -1.12
N LEU A 566 -5.64 0.97 -0.79
CA LEU A 566 -6.77 0.68 0.09
C LEU A 566 -7.53 -0.55 -0.44
N ALA A 567 -7.97 -1.42 0.48
CA ALA A 567 -8.76 -2.61 0.14
C ALA A 567 -8.15 -3.46 -0.99
N GLY A 568 -6.81 -3.57 -1.02
CA GLY A 568 -6.11 -4.30 -2.08
C GLY A 568 -6.35 -3.77 -3.50
N GLY A 569 -6.84 -2.53 -3.64
CA GLY A 569 -7.21 -1.92 -4.93
C GLY A 569 -8.62 -2.25 -5.40
N ASN A 570 -9.45 -2.90 -4.57
CA ASN A 570 -10.85 -3.16 -4.90
C ASN A 570 -11.65 -1.86 -4.97
N LYS A 571 -11.99 -1.41 -6.18
CA LYS A 571 -12.66 -0.12 -6.44
C LYS A 571 -13.99 0.03 -5.68
N ARG A 572 -14.75 -1.06 -5.55
CA ARG A 572 -16.02 -1.04 -4.80
C ARG A 572 -15.78 -0.81 -3.31
N MET A 573 -14.84 -1.52 -2.72
CA MET A 573 -14.49 -1.35 -1.30
C MET A 573 -13.88 0.02 -1.03
N ILE A 574 -13.02 0.52 -1.92
CA ILE A 574 -12.45 1.88 -1.83
C ILE A 574 -13.56 2.93 -1.83
N HIS A 575 -14.53 2.81 -2.74
CA HIS A 575 -15.67 3.72 -2.79
C HIS A 575 -16.46 3.73 -1.47
N LEU A 576 -16.81 2.55 -0.95
CA LEU A 576 -17.55 2.42 0.30
C LEU A 576 -16.79 2.99 1.51
N LEU A 577 -15.49 2.73 1.59
CA LEU A 577 -14.63 3.27 2.65
C LEU A 577 -14.57 4.80 2.60
N ASN A 578 -14.39 5.38 1.41
CA ASN A 578 -14.36 6.84 1.23
C ASN A 578 -15.71 7.51 1.57
N GLU A 579 -16.83 6.85 1.27
CA GLU A 579 -18.15 7.37 1.68
C GLU A 579 -18.36 7.27 3.20
N LEU A 580 -17.88 6.20 3.83
CA LEU A 580 -17.94 6.06 5.30
C LEU A 580 -17.08 7.10 6.04
N GLU A 581 -15.96 7.56 5.48
CA GLU A 581 -15.16 8.65 6.07
C GLU A 581 -15.94 9.96 6.21
N LYS A 582 -16.99 10.17 5.39
CA LYS A 582 -17.85 11.35 5.43
C LYS A 582 -18.96 11.25 6.48
N VAL A 583 -19.17 10.08 7.07
CA VAL A 583 -20.23 9.84 8.07
C VAL A 583 -19.70 10.12 9.47
N GLU A 584 -20.25 11.15 10.10
CA GLU A 584 -19.90 11.51 11.47
C GLU A 584 -20.43 10.50 12.49
N GLY A 585 -19.74 10.29 13.60
CA GLY A 585 -20.19 9.54 14.76
C GLY A 585 -19.91 8.04 14.75
N ILE A 586 -19.29 7.48 13.70
CA ILE A 586 -18.94 6.04 13.63
C ILE A 586 -17.85 5.72 14.66
N ASP A 587 -16.83 6.56 14.76
CA ASP A 587 -15.70 6.33 15.69
C ASP A 587 -16.16 6.42 17.15
N GLU A 588 -16.98 7.38 17.48
CA GLU A 588 -17.59 7.50 18.81
C GLU A 588 -18.50 6.30 19.15
N ALA A 589 -19.23 5.77 18.14
CA ALA A 589 -20.02 4.55 18.33
C ALA A 589 -19.10 3.34 18.59
N ASN A 590 -18.02 3.20 17.82
CA ASN A 590 -17.02 2.15 18.02
C ASN A 590 -16.35 2.24 19.40
N GLU A 591 -16.03 3.45 19.88
CA GLU A 591 -15.50 3.67 21.22
C GLU A 591 -16.50 3.26 22.31
N ARG A 592 -17.80 3.60 22.16
CA ARG A 592 -18.84 3.17 23.09
C ARG A 592 -18.95 1.65 23.15
N ILE A 593 -18.92 0.98 22.01
CA ILE A 593 -18.89 -0.48 21.93
C ILE A 593 -17.64 -1.05 22.65
N CYS A 594 -16.46 -0.48 22.41
CA CYS A 594 -15.23 -0.89 23.08
C CYS A 594 -15.28 -0.66 24.60
N ASN A 595 -15.93 0.40 25.07
CA ASN A 595 -16.11 0.66 26.49
C ASN A 595 -16.98 -0.42 27.14
N ARG A 596 -18.01 -0.95 26.44
CA ARG A 596 -18.77 -2.11 26.90
C ARG A 596 -17.89 -3.33 27.16
N PHE A 597 -16.95 -3.63 26.25
CA PHE A 597 -15.98 -4.70 26.49
C PHE A 597 -15.19 -4.48 27.78
N LYS A 598 -14.71 -3.26 28.02
CA LYS A 598 -13.88 -2.89 29.19
C LYS A 598 -14.69 -2.94 30.51
N GLU A 599 -15.97 -2.63 30.45
CA GLU A 599 -16.89 -2.61 31.62
C GLU A 599 -17.43 -4.00 31.98
N SER A 600 -17.25 -4.99 31.09
CA SER A 600 -17.72 -6.35 31.32
C SER A 600 -17.14 -6.98 32.58
N GLN A 601 -17.98 -7.67 33.37
CA GLN A 601 -17.61 -8.32 34.63
C GLN A 601 -18.04 -9.79 34.62
N PRO A 602 -17.33 -10.67 33.92
CA PRO A 602 -17.67 -12.10 33.85
C PRO A 602 -17.27 -12.84 35.12
N PHE A 603 -18.21 -13.60 35.68
CA PHE A 603 -18.02 -14.45 36.84
C PHE A 603 -18.47 -15.88 36.55
N LEU A 604 -17.65 -16.88 36.86
CA LEU A 604 -18.08 -18.28 36.85
C LEU A 604 -18.91 -18.55 38.10
N VAL A 605 -20.17 -18.87 37.91
CA VAL A 605 -21.15 -18.95 39.01
C VAL A 605 -21.72 -20.35 39.29
N ASP A 606 -21.76 -21.21 38.25
CA ASP A 606 -22.33 -22.56 38.40
C ASP A 606 -21.80 -23.52 37.28
N VAL A 607 -22.09 -24.79 37.47
CA VAL A 607 -21.96 -25.84 36.41
C VAL A 607 -23.22 -26.70 36.48
N VAL A 608 -23.92 -26.83 35.35
CA VAL A 608 -25.21 -27.49 35.28
C VAL A 608 -25.38 -28.32 34.02
N PRO A 609 -26.28 -29.31 33.95
CA PRO A 609 -26.63 -29.95 32.69
C PRO A 609 -27.19 -28.93 31.69
N ALA A 610 -26.76 -28.97 30.44
CA ALA A 610 -27.09 -27.97 29.43
C ALA A 610 -28.60 -27.75 29.26
N LYS A 611 -29.39 -28.83 29.27
CA LYS A 611 -30.86 -28.77 29.16
C LYS A 611 -31.55 -27.94 30.26
N THR A 612 -30.90 -27.69 31.40
CA THR A 612 -31.49 -26.95 32.52
C THR A 612 -31.44 -25.44 32.30
N VAL A 613 -30.58 -24.96 31.39
CA VAL A 613 -30.32 -23.55 31.15
C VAL A 613 -30.47 -23.17 29.67
N ILE A 614 -30.48 -24.13 28.74
CA ILE A 614 -30.65 -23.94 27.31
C ILE A 614 -31.99 -24.56 26.88
N PRO A 615 -33.06 -23.74 26.69
CA PRO A 615 -34.40 -24.23 26.38
C PRO A 615 -34.48 -25.12 25.12
N GLU A 616 -33.63 -24.83 24.11
CA GLU A 616 -33.55 -25.59 22.86
C GLU A 616 -33.15 -27.04 23.09
N LEU A 617 -32.39 -27.33 24.13
CA LEU A 617 -31.95 -28.68 24.49
C LEU A 617 -32.94 -29.39 25.44
N ASN A 618 -33.98 -28.71 25.91
CA ASN A 618 -35.01 -29.26 26.79
C ASN A 618 -36.33 -29.53 26.04
N ARG A 619 -36.25 -30.12 24.84
CA ARG A 619 -37.38 -30.44 23.95
C ARG A 619 -37.44 -31.94 23.69
N GLU A 620 -38.56 -32.38 23.17
CA GLU A 620 -38.74 -33.79 22.73
C GLU A 620 -37.88 -34.08 21.47
N GLN A 621 -37.65 -33.03 20.62
CA GLN A 621 -36.80 -33.12 19.44
C GLN A 621 -35.35 -33.34 19.89
N LYS A 622 -34.70 -34.33 19.36
CA LYS A 622 -33.25 -34.54 19.50
C LYS A 622 -32.54 -33.33 18.89
N THR A 623 -31.80 -32.58 19.68
CA THR A 623 -31.13 -31.35 19.25
C THR A 623 -29.68 -31.36 19.71
N LEU A 624 -28.79 -30.97 18.80
CA LEU A 624 -27.38 -30.71 19.08
C LEU A 624 -27.05 -29.25 18.77
N LEU A 625 -26.35 -28.59 19.66
CA LEU A 625 -25.72 -27.33 19.33
C LEU A 625 -24.35 -27.63 18.67
N HIS A 626 -23.94 -26.79 17.75
CA HIS A 626 -22.67 -26.91 17.04
C HIS A 626 -21.92 -25.59 16.98
N ALA A 627 -20.59 -25.64 16.81
CA ALA A 627 -19.78 -24.46 16.56
C ALA A 627 -20.01 -23.88 15.15
N GLY A 628 -19.74 -22.57 15.01
CA GLY A 628 -19.80 -21.90 13.73
C GLY A 628 -21.17 -21.37 13.31
N PRO A 629 -21.25 -20.75 12.12
CA PRO A 629 -22.52 -20.36 11.52
C PRO A 629 -23.36 -21.60 11.16
N PRO A 630 -24.67 -21.44 10.81
CA PRO A 630 -25.55 -22.55 10.48
C PRO A 630 -24.96 -23.51 9.44
N ILE A 631 -25.02 -24.83 9.73
CA ILE A 631 -24.47 -25.86 8.85
C ILE A 631 -25.37 -27.06 8.81
N LYS A 632 -25.46 -27.75 7.71
CA LYS A 632 -26.13 -29.02 7.54
C LYS A 632 -25.17 -30.20 7.70
N TRP A 633 -25.70 -31.35 8.13
CA TRP A 633 -24.91 -32.59 8.29
C TRP A 633 -24.05 -32.91 7.08
N GLU A 634 -24.58 -32.79 5.88
CA GLU A 634 -23.90 -33.12 4.64
C GLU A 634 -22.59 -32.28 4.41
N ASN A 635 -22.54 -31.10 4.96
CA ASN A 635 -21.40 -30.16 4.86
C ASN A 635 -20.43 -30.25 6.05
N MET A 636 -20.82 -30.99 7.11
CA MET A 636 -19.95 -31.11 8.30
C MET A 636 -18.69 -31.94 7.98
N MET A 637 -17.55 -31.45 8.45
CA MET A 637 -16.25 -32.10 8.34
C MET A 637 -16.10 -33.23 9.37
N GLY A 638 -15.09 -34.09 9.20
CA GLY A 638 -14.85 -35.23 10.04
C GLY A 638 -14.88 -34.98 11.53
N PRO A 639 -14.14 -33.96 12.08
CA PRO A 639 -14.18 -33.67 13.52
C PRO A 639 -15.56 -33.33 14.04
N MET A 640 -16.34 -32.54 13.31
CA MET A 640 -17.68 -32.16 13.73
C MET A 640 -18.63 -33.35 13.66
N ARG A 641 -18.55 -34.17 12.59
CA ARG A 641 -19.33 -35.41 12.48
C ARG A 641 -19.00 -36.37 13.62
N GLY A 642 -17.70 -36.58 13.90
CA GLY A 642 -17.28 -37.41 15.03
C GLY A 642 -17.80 -36.93 16.36
N SER A 643 -17.81 -35.63 16.59
CA SER A 643 -18.39 -35.02 17.81
C SER A 643 -19.90 -35.22 17.90
N CYS A 644 -20.64 -35.14 16.78
CA CYS A 644 -22.07 -35.47 16.74
C CYS A 644 -22.32 -36.96 17.03
N ILE A 645 -21.51 -37.85 16.49
CA ILE A 645 -21.60 -39.30 16.77
C ILE A 645 -21.38 -39.56 18.27
N GLY A 646 -20.29 -38.99 18.82
CA GLY A 646 -19.99 -39.12 20.26
C GLY A 646 -21.08 -38.55 21.17
N ALA A 647 -21.69 -37.42 20.78
CA ALA A 647 -22.84 -36.87 21.52
C ALA A 647 -24.08 -37.77 21.48
N ALA A 648 -24.37 -38.36 20.30
CA ALA A 648 -25.48 -39.29 20.13
C ALA A 648 -25.30 -40.58 20.98
N LEU A 649 -24.08 -41.10 21.05
CA LEU A 649 -23.71 -42.23 21.92
C LEU A 649 -23.82 -41.87 23.40
N PHE A 650 -23.31 -40.70 23.79
CA PHE A 650 -23.40 -40.19 25.18
C PHE A 650 -24.85 -39.98 25.62
N GLU A 651 -25.71 -39.42 24.78
CA GLU A 651 -27.14 -39.24 25.11
C GLU A 651 -27.93 -40.56 25.07
N GLY A 652 -27.32 -41.66 24.63
CA GLY A 652 -27.99 -42.96 24.50
C GLY A 652 -29.02 -42.98 23.34
N TRP A 653 -28.91 -42.09 22.38
CA TRP A 653 -29.79 -42.07 21.20
C TRP A 653 -29.46 -43.17 20.23
N ALA A 654 -28.22 -43.65 20.25
CA ALA A 654 -27.70 -44.81 19.47
C ALA A 654 -26.80 -45.67 20.36
N ALA A 655 -26.73 -46.94 20.08
CA ALA A 655 -25.85 -47.87 20.79
C ALA A 655 -24.54 -48.13 20.05
N THR A 656 -24.49 -47.84 18.72
CA THR A 656 -23.30 -48.00 17.88
C THR A 656 -23.08 -46.78 16.99
N GLU A 657 -21.89 -46.69 16.42
CA GLU A 657 -21.53 -45.65 15.44
C GLU A 657 -22.46 -45.68 14.23
N GLU A 658 -22.73 -46.86 13.70
CA GLU A 658 -23.58 -47.04 12.51
C GLU A 658 -25.00 -46.56 12.76
N GLU A 659 -25.55 -46.82 13.95
CA GLU A 659 -26.88 -46.34 14.35
C GLU A 659 -26.89 -44.82 14.49
N ALA A 660 -25.85 -44.25 15.09
CA ALA A 660 -25.70 -42.79 15.23
C ALA A 660 -25.61 -42.11 13.87
N VAL A 661 -24.78 -42.62 12.97
CA VAL A 661 -24.64 -42.08 11.59
C VAL A 661 -25.97 -42.17 10.84
N ALA A 662 -26.63 -43.33 10.87
CA ALA A 662 -27.91 -43.50 10.19
C ALA A 662 -28.99 -42.50 10.67
N MET A 663 -29.06 -42.26 11.95
CA MET A 663 -29.98 -41.28 12.58
C MET A 663 -29.65 -39.84 12.14
N LEU A 664 -28.36 -39.48 12.13
CA LEU A 664 -27.90 -38.13 11.75
C LEU A 664 -28.13 -37.91 10.25
N GLU A 665 -27.88 -38.88 9.39
CA GLU A 665 -28.14 -38.81 7.94
C GLU A 665 -29.67 -38.79 7.64
N ALA A 666 -30.47 -39.45 8.43
CA ALA A 666 -31.93 -39.41 8.29
C ALA A 666 -32.54 -38.04 8.68
N GLY A 667 -31.76 -37.12 9.24
CA GLY A 667 -32.25 -35.82 9.68
C GLY A 667 -33.12 -35.85 10.94
N GLU A 668 -32.98 -36.88 11.78
CA GLU A 668 -33.72 -36.99 13.03
C GLU A 668 -33.24 -36.04 14.13
N VAL A 669 -32.07 -35.41 13.92
CA VAL A 669 -31.43 -34.50 14.85
C VAL A 669 -31.46 -33.09 14.29
N GLU A 670 -31.94 -32.16 15.05
CA GLU A 670 -31.87 -30.72 14.76
C GLU A 670 -30.49 -30.18 15.13
N PHE A 671 -29.93 -29.32 14.25
CA PHE A 671 -28.66 -28.63 14.48
C PHE A 671 -28.88 -27.14 14.66
N ILE A 672 -28.39 -26.57 15.77
CA ILE A 672 -28.50 -25.14 16.09
C ILE A 672 -27.09 -24.58 16.39
N PRO A 673 -26.68 -23.43 15.83
CA PRO A 673 -25.43 -22.79 16.23
C PRO A 673 -25.38 -22.48 17.73
N CYS A 674 -24.29 -22.83 18.41
CA CYS A 674 -24.07 -22.49 19.81
C CYS A 674 -24.34 -21.02 20.11
N HIS A 675 -23.88 -20.14 19.21
CA HIS A 675 -24.06 -18.70 19.36
C HIS A 675 -25.53 -18.24 19.39
N HIS A 676 -26.48 -19.00 18.88
CA HIS A 676 -27.91 -18.69 18.95
C HIS A 676 -28.52 -19.00 20.33
N CYS A 677 -27.84 -19.82 21.13
CA CYS A 677 -28.29 -20.28 22.43
C CYS A 677 -27.41 -19.78 23.60
N HIS A 678 -26.75 -18.64 23.47
CA HIS A 678 -25.79 -18.09 24.44
C HIS A 678 -24.66 -19.05 24.78
N ALA A 679 -24.38 -20.02 23.94
CA ALA A 679 -23.35 -21.04 24.12
C ALA A 679 -22.20 -20.89 23.14
N VAL A 680 -21.10 -21.52 23.46
CA VAL A 680 -19.93 -21.70 22.61
C VAL A 680 -19.33 -23.06 22.85
N GLY A 681 -18.60 -23.59 21.85
CA GLY A 681 -17.90 -24.85 21.98
C GLY A 681 -16.59 -24.89 21.19
N PRO A 682 -15.50 -25.43 21.77
CA PRO A 682 -14.22 -25.54 21.06
C PRO A 682 -14.29 -26.59 19.94
N MET A 683 -13.60 -26.36 18.83
CA MET A 683 -13.51 -27.25 17.68
C MET A 683 -14.89 -27.73 17.18
N GLY A 684 -15.20 -28.99 17.15
CA GLY A 684 -16.52 -29.50 16.77
C GLY A 684 -17.68 -28.80 17.47
N GLY A 685 -17.45 -28.34 18.73
CA GLY A 685 -18.32 -27.47 19.49
C GLY A 685 -19.67 -28.05 19.83
N ILE A 686 -19.79 -29.38 19.79
CA ILE A 686 -21.07 -30.08 20.01
C ILE A 686 -21.44 -30.01 21.49
N THR A 687 -22.67 -29.53 21.74
CA THR A 687 -23.32 -29.54 23.07
C THR A 687 -24.64 -30.28 22.98
N SER A 688 -24.86 -31.25 23.85
CA SER A 688 -26.09 -32.01 23.96
C SER A 688 -26.78 -31.80 25.33
N ALA A 689 -27.98 -32.28 25.49
CA ALA A 689 -28.87 -32.01 26.61
C ALA A 689 -28.27 -32.31 27.98
N ASN A 690 -27.63 -33.46 28.14
CA ASN A 690 -27.10 -33.95 29.43
C ASN A 690 -25.62 -33.58 29.65
N MET A 691 -24.94 -32.95 28.72
CA MET A 691 -23.57 -32.45 28.95
C MET A 691 -23.56 -31.38 30.03
N ALA A 692 -22.55 -31.43 30.89
CA ALA A 692 -22.32 -30.36 31.86
C ALA A 692 -21.74 -29.11 31.19
N VAL A 693 -22.35 -27.97 31.46
CA VAL A 693 -21.90 -26.66 30.95
C VAL A 693 -21.54 -25.73 32.10
N LEU A 694 -20.43 -25.00 31.89
CA LEU A 694 -20.02 -23.88 32.71
C LEU A 694 -21.03 -22.73 32.52
N VAL A 695 -21.39 -22.05 33.61
CA VAL A 695 -22.32 -20.91 33.62
C VAL A 695 -21.54 -19.67 34.01
N VAL A 696 -21.29 -18.79 33.04
CA VAL A 696 -20.64 -17.51 33.27
C VAL A 696 -21.67 -16.40 33.20
N ARG A 697 -21.76 -15.61 34.27
CA ARG A 697 -22.64 -14.44 34.36
C ARG A 697 -21.84 -13.17 34.28
N ASN A 698 -22.25 -12.25 33.43
CA ASN A 698 -21.72 -10.89 33.40
C ASN A 698 -22.43 -10.04 34.45
N MET A 699 -21.73 -9.63 35.49
CA MET A 699 -22.31 -8.86 36.59
C MET A 699 -22.64 -7.40 36.23
N ALA A 700 -22.27 -6.97 34.99
CA ALA A 700 -22.64 -5.65 34.49
C ALA A 700 -24.13 -5.56 34.14
N ASP A 701 -24.77 -6.68 33.70
CA ASP A 701 -26.14 -6.66 33.21
C ASP A 701 -26.88 -8.00 33.32
N ASP A 702 -26.33 -8.97 34.08
CA ASP A 702 -26.85 -10.32 34.25
C ASP A 702 -26.90 -11.20 32.96
N THR A 703 -26.23 -10.81 31.89
CA THR A 703 -26.07 -11.69 30.71
C THR A 703 -25.36 -12.98 31.09
N VAL A 704 -25.86 -14.12 30.60
CA VAL A 704 -25.33 -15.46 30.93
C VAL A 704 -24.84 -16.15 29.67
N ALA A 705 -23.73 -16.86 29.78
CA ALA A 705 -23.15 -17.66 28.68
C ALA A 705 -22.70 -19.05 29.14
N TYR A 706 -22.66 -19.98 28.21
CA TYR A 706 -22.44 -21.39 28.49
C TYR A 706 -21.31 -21.97 27.59
N CYS A 707 -20.50 -22.88 28.17
CA CYS A 707 -19.56 -23.71 27.43
C CYS A 707 -19.46 -25.09 28.05
N THR A 708 -19.34 -26.13 27.23
CA THR A 708 -19.09 -27.50 27.71
C THR A 708 -17.65 -27.60 28.28
N MET A 709 -17.40 -28.67 29.03
CA MET A 709 -16.10 -29.00 29.62
C MET A 709 -15.39 -30.10 28.82
N ASN A 710 -15.65 -30.23 27.52
CA ASN A 710 -15.09 -31.24 26.62
C ASN A 710 -13.61 -30.99 26.35
N GLU A 711 -12.77 -31.22 27.33
CA GLU A 711 -11.39 -30.78 27.37
C GLU A 711 -10.37 -31.93 27.22
N GLY A 712 -9.18 -31.57 26.85
CA GLY A 712 -8.02 -32.44 26.73
C GLY A 712 -7.30 -32.30 25.38
N ILE A 713 -6.19 -32.99 25.23
CA ILE A 713 -5.38 -33.08 24.00
C ILE A 713 -5.52 -34.49 23.41
N GLY A 714 -5.46 -34.62 22.10
CA GLY A 714 -5.50 -35.86 21.37
C GLY A 714 -6.92 -36.42 21.16
N LYS A 715 -7.26 -37.59 21.70
CA LYS A 715 -8.54 -38.23 21.52
C LYS A 715 -9.60 -37.73 22.49
N VAL A 716 -10.23 -36.62 22.17
CA VAL A 716 -11.34 -36.05 22.95
C VAL A 716 -12.47 -35.63 22.02
N LEU A 717 -13.69 -35.45 22.57
CA LEU A 717 -14.87 -35.13 21.79
C LEU A 717 -14.68 -33.92 20.88
N ARG A 718 -14.12 -32.84 21.41
CA ARG A 718 -13.96 -31.58 20.64
C ARG A 718 -13.15 -31.74 19.36
N PHE A 719 -12.24 -32.69 19.30
CA PHE A 719 -11.46 -33.02 18.11
C PHE A 719 -12.08 -34.15 17.26
N GLY A 720 -13.33 -34.53 17.55
CA GLY A 720 -14.08 -35.53 16.79
C GLY A 720 -13.77 -36.99 17.15
N ALA A 721 -13.20 -37.25 18.33
CA ALA A 721 -13.05 -38.61 18.85
C ALA A 721 -14.32 -39.04 19.61
N TYR A 722 -14.73 -40.29 19.44
CA TYR A 722 -15.97 -40.85 20.00
C TYR A 722 -15.84 -42.28 20.52
N SER A 723 -14.61 -42.70 20.85
CA SER A 723 -14.38 -44.00 21.45
C SER A 723 -15.14 -44.16 22.80
N GLN A 724 -15.34 -45.37 23.28
CA GLN A 724 -15.97 -45.62 24.56
C GLN A 724 -15.31 -44.87 25.72
N GLU A 725 -13.97 -44.74 25.68
CA GLU A 725 -13.24 -43.93 26.69
C GLU A 725 -13.67 -42.46 26.69
N VAL A 726 -13.95 -41.89 25.49
CA VAL A 726 -14.42 -40.51 25.36
C VAL A 726 -15.84 -40.37 25.94
N VAL A 727 -16.72 -41.33 25.58
CA VAL A 727 -18.11 -41.36 26.12
C VAL A 727 -18.13 -41.52 27.65
N ASP A 728 -17.32 -42.44 28.19
CA ASP A 728 -17.19 -42.65 29.63
C ASP A 728 -16.69 -41.37 30.34
N ARG A 729 -15.76 -40.63 29.74
CA ARG A 729 -15.32 -39.35 30.29
C ARG A 729 -16.41 -38.29 30.25
N LEU A 730 -17.25 -38.24 29.23
CA LEU A 730 -18.40 -37.33 29.19
C LEU A 730 -19.39 -37.63 30.29
N HIS A 731 -19.67 -38.92 30.55
CA HIS A 731 -20.48 -39.32 31.68
C HIS A 731 -19.87 -38.90 33.03
N TRP A 732 -18.57 -39.13 33.22
CA TRP A 732 -17.87 -38.72 34.44
C TRP A 732 -17.90 -37.20 34.62
N MET A 733 -17.76 -36.42 33.53
CA MET A 733 -17.88 -34.96 33.60
C MET A 733 -19.29 -34.51 33.98
N ALA A 734 -20.32 -35.18 33.48
CA ALA A 734 -21.70 -34.86 33.79
C ALA A 734 -22.12 -35.29 35.21
N ASP A 735 -21.66 -36.45 35.67
CA ASP A 735 -22.13 -37.11 36.90
C ASP A 735 -21.25 -36.77 38.12
N GLU A 736 -19.97 -36.41 37.95
CA GLU A 736 -19.04 -36.16 39.04
C GLU A 736 -18.37 -34.78 38.98
N LEU A 737 -17.64 -34.49 37.89
CA LEU A 737 -16.88 -33.24 37.79
C LEU A 737 -17.80 -32.00 37.89
N GLY A 738 -18.86 -31.94 37.07
CA GLY A 738 -19.82 -30.84 37.07
C GLY A 738 -20.49 -30.60 38.41
N PRO A 739 -21.12 -31.61 39.02
CA PRO A 739 -21.74 -31.49 40.34
C PRO A 739 -20.79 -31.06 41.46
N VAL A 740 -19.53 -31.56 41.46
CA VAL A 740 -18.52 -31.15 42.47
C VAL A 740 -18.10 -29.69 42.27
N LEU A 741 -17.86 -29.26 41.05
CA LEU A 741 -17.57 -27.85 40.75
C LEU A 741 -18.74 -26.94 41.08
N ALA A 742 -19.98 -27.33 40.76
CA ALA A 742 -21.18 -26.59 41.13
C ALA A 742 -21.31 -26.40 42.63
N ALA A 743 -21.06 -27.46 43.39
CA ALA A 743 -21.10 -27.42 44.85
C ALA A 743 -19.96 -26.55 45.43
N ALA A 744 -18.79 -26.59 44.82
CA ALA A 744 -17.66 -25.77 45.20
C ALA A 744 -17.92 -24.28 44.94
N LEU A 745 -18.45 -23.93 43.78
CA LEU A 745 -18.75 -22.53 43.38
C LEU A 745 -19.78 -21.91 44.33
N LYS A 746 -20.76 -22.67 44.81
CA LYS A 746 -21.74 -22.22 45.83
C LYS A 746 -21.13 -21.85 47.21
N LYS A 747 -19.89 -22.27 47.48
CA LYS A 747 -19.16 -21.88 48.71
C LYS A 747 -18.54 -20.47 48.59
N LYS A 748 -18.54 -19.87 47.41
CA LYS A 748 -18.00 -18.53 47.15
C LYS A 748 -19.13 -17.60 46.71
N GLU A 749 -19.47 -16.62 47.53
CA GLU A 749 -20.46 -15.61 47.19
C GLU A 749 -20.08 -14.88 45.90
N GLY A 750 -20.98 -14.80 44.91
CA GLY A 750 -20.78 -14.18 43.62
C GLY A 750 -19.96 -15.01 42.63
N GLY A 751 -19.39 -16.16 43.03
CA GLY A 751 -18.58 -17.00 42.13
C GLY A 751 -17.13 -16.55 41.97
N VAL A 752 -16.46 -16.97 40.88
CA VAL A 752 -15.05 -16.69 40.59
C VAL A 752 -14.97 -15.55 39.57
N ASN A 753 -14.29 -14.46 39.93
CA ASN A 753 -14.05 -13.31 39.06
C ASN A 753 -13.01 -13.68 37.98
N LEU A 754 -13.46 -13.71 36.74
CA LEU A 754 -12.64 -14.18 35.61
C LEU A 754 -11.71 -13.08 35.08
N ASN A 755 -12.10 -11.81 35.15
CA ASN A 755 -11.21 -10.70 34.74
C ASN A 755 -9.93 -10.66 35.60
N VAL A 756 -10.08 -10.82 36.92
CA VAL A 756 -8.92 -10.85 37.85
C VAL A 756 -8.00 -12.04 37.55
N LEU A 757 -8.60 -13.19 37.26
CA LEU A 757 -7.86 -14.41 36.98
C LEU A 757 -7.09 -14.27 35.65
N MET A 758 -7.75 -13.77 34.62
CA MET A 758 -7.15 -13.53 33.29
C MET A 758 -6.06 -12.45 33.35
N ALA A 759 -6.31 -11.33 34.01
CA ALA A 759 -5.32 -10.27 34.23
C ALA A 759 -4.03 -10.82 34.86
N ARG A 760 -4.14 -11.75 35.81
CA ARG A 760 -2.98 -12.43 36.42
C ARG A 760 -2.30 -13.40 35.45
N ALA A 761 -3.08 -14.22 34.74
CA ALA A 761 -2.53 -15.25 33.84
C ALA A 761 -1.83 -14.68 32.60
N ILE A 762 -2.32 -13.57 32.04
CA ILE A 762 -1.66 -12.92 30.89
C ILE A 762 -0.28 -12.39 31.27
N THR A 763 -0.11 -11.88 32.51
CA THR A 763 1.20 -11.45 33.01
C THR A 763 2.15 -12.62 33.27
N GLN A 764 1.64 -13.85 33.30
CA GLN A 764 2.37 -15.09 33.48
C GLN A 764 2.63 -15.82 32.14
N GLY A 765 2.25 -15.21 31.03
CA GLY A 765 2.59 -15.69 29.69
C GLY A 765 1.51 -16.52 28.99
N ASP A 766 0.25 -16.43 29.41
CA ASP A 766 -0.87 -17.03 28.67
C ASP A 766 -1.48 -16.03 27.67
N GLU A 767 -1.88 -16.52 26.51
CA GLU A 767 -2.69 -15.79 25.50
C GLU A 767 -4.14 -16.31 25.40
N PHE A 768 -4.48 -17.36 26.15
CA PHE A 768 -5.81 -17.94 26.35
C PHE A 768 -6.46 -18.69 25.20
N HIS A 769 -5.79 -18.90 24.08
CA HIS A 769 -6.29 -19.79 23.03
C HIS A 769 -5.48 -21.08 22.94
N GLN A 770 -4.18 -21.00 22.70
CA GLN A 770 -3.28 -22.17 22.67
C GLN A 770 -2.58 -22.39 24.01
N ARG A 771 -2.37 -21.35 24.79
CA ARG A 771 -1.75 -21.45 26.11
C ARG A 771 -2.69 -20.93 27.19
N ASN A 772 -3.08 -21.86 28.07
CA ASN A 772 -3.97 -21.64 29.21
C ASN A 772 -3.37 -22.19 30.52
N MET A 773 -2.06 -22.44 30.54
CA MET A 773 -1.39 -23.13 31.67
C MET A 773 -1.47 -22.33 32.96
N ALA A 774 -1.08 -21.05 32.90
CA ALA A 774 -1.12 -20.17 34.08
C ALA A 774 -2.57 -19.93 34.56
N ALA A 775 -3.50 -19.79 33.60
CA ALA A 775 -4.92 -19.64 33.91
C ALA A 775 -5.50 -20.87 34.55
N SER A 776 -5.21 -22.08 34.06
CA SER A 776 -5.63 -23.35 34.66
C SER A 776 -5.07 -23.54 36.07
N LEU A 777 -3.79 -23.22 36.29
CA LEU A 777 -3.19 -23.23 37.63
C LEU A 777 -3.83 -22.21 38.59
N ASN A 778 -4.06 -20.97 38.11
CA ASN A 778 -4.74 -19.96 38.91
C ASN A 778 -6.20 -20.35 39.21
N PHE A 779 -6.89 -20.96 38.25
CA PHE A 779 -8.24 -21.49 38.45
C PHE A 779 -8.25 -22.61 39.49
N LEU A 780 -7.34 -23.60 39.34
CA LEU A 780 -7.19 -24.66 40.36
C LEU A 780 -6.92 -24.09 41.75
N LYS A 781 -6.05 -23.09 41.87
CA LYS A 781 -5.79 -22.41 43.16
C LYS A 781 -7.04 -21.77 43.77
N GLU A 782 -7.94 -21.23 42.95
CA GLU A 782 -9.20 -20.63 43.41
C GLU A 782 -10.24 -21.71 43.83
N VAL A 783 -10.37 -22.79 43.06
CA VAL A 783 -11.45 -23.77 43.22
C VAL A 783 -11.08 -24.93 44.15
N ALA A 784 -9.82 -25.35 44.27
CA ALA A 784 -9.44 -26.48 45.11
C ALA A 784 -9.80 -26.30 46.59
N PRO A 785 -9.58 -25.11 47.22
CA PRO A 785 -10.04 -24.86 48.59
C PRO A 785 -11.57 -24.96 48.76
N LEU A 786 -12.31 -24.60 47.70
CA LEU A 786 -13.76 -24.69 47.67
C LEU A 786 -14.23 -26.15 47.50
N ILE A 787 -13.55 -26.91 46.65
CA ILE A 787 -13.84 -28.35 46.48
C ILE A 787 -13.66 -29.12 47.78
N VAL A 788 -12.60 -28.80 48.52
CA VAL A 788 -12.35 -29.46 49.84
C VAL A 788 -13.50 -29.19 50.83
N GLN A 789 -14.19 -28.07 50.75
CA GLN A 789 -15.32 -27.69 51.60
C GLN A 789 -16.66 -28.33 51.16
N THR A 790 -16.71 -29.07 50.10
CA THR A 790 -17.93 -29.78 49.65
C THR A 790 -18.17 -31.03 50.46
N ASP A 791 -19.39 -31.54 50.41
CA ASP A 791 -19.81 -32.74 51.19
C ASP A 791 -19.53 -34.08 50.45
N TYR A 792 -18.79 -34.05 49.34
CA TYR A 792 -18.37 -35.25 48.56
C TYR A 792 -17.28 -36.01 49.32
N SER A 793 -17.11 -37.31 48.98
CA SER A 793 -16.04 -38.12 49.59
C SER A 793 -14.64 -37.61 49.17
N ASP A 794 -13.63 -37.94 49.99
CA ASP A 794 -12.26 -37.50 49.73
C ASP A 794 -11.72 -38.08 48.39
N GLU A 795 -12.16 -39.30 48.03
CA GLU A 795 -11.78 -39.93 46.76
C GLU A 795 -12.33 -39.16 45.55
N VAL A 796 -13.62 -38.69 45.66
CA VAL A 796 -14.22 -37.85 44.61
C VAL A 796 -13.50 -36.51 44.49
N LYS A 797 -13.29 -35.85 45.63
CA LYS A 797 -12.55 -34.57 45.65
C LYS A 797 -11.16 -34.70 45.03
N GLN A 798 -10.44 -35.79 45.40
CA GLN A 798 -9.12 -36.08 44.89
C GLN A 798 -9.13 -36.27 43.35
N ARG A 799 -10.08 -37.06 42.81
CA ARG A 799 -10.17 -37.25 41.37
C ARG A 799 -10.43 -35.94 40.60
N VAL A 800 -11.32 -35.10 41.12
CA VAL A 800 -11.65 -33.81 40.50
C VAL A 800 -10.45 -32.85 40.55
N ILE A 801 -9.80 -32.74 41.72
CA ILE A 801 -8.59 -31.88 41.87
C ILE A 801 -7.45 -32.40 40.95
N GLN A 802 -7.25 -33.72 40.90
CA GLN A 802 -6.22 -34.32 40.05
C GLN A 802 -6.50 -34.07 38.57
N PHE A 803 -7.74 -34.22 38.11
CA PHE A 803 -8.12 -33.94 36.72
C PHE A 803 -7.85 -32.47 36.36
N LEU A 804 -8.19 -31.53 37.20
CA LEU A 804 -7.90 -30.10 36.96
C LEU A 804 -6.39 -29.81 36.99
N ALA A 805 -5.63 -30.54 37.84
CA ALA A 805 -4.18 -30.39 37.89
C ALA A 805 -3.48 -30.97 36.66
N ASP A 806 -4.00 -32.06 36.09
CA ASP A 806 -3.45 -32.74 34.93
C ASP A 806 -3.88 -32.12 33.60
N THR A 807 -4.85 -31.20 33.60
CA THR A 807 -5.46 -30.63 32.37
C THR A 807 -5.06 -29.16 32.18
N ASP A 808 -3.88 -28.94 31.64
CA ASP A 808 -3.29 -27.60 31.39
C ASP A 808 -4.18 -26.69 30.54
N GLN A 809 -5.05 -27.24 29.71
CA GLN A 809 -5.93 -26.52 28.79
C GLN A 809 -7.36 -26.35 29.35
N PHE A 810 -7.66 -26.75 30.59
CA PHE A 810 -9.02 -26.70 31.11
C PHE A 810 -9.64 -25.30 31.07
N PHE A 811 -8.82 -24.27 31.34
CA PHE A 811 -9.29 -22.89 31.34
C PHE A 811 -9.80 -22.38 30.00
N LEU A 812 -9.44 -22.99 28.86
CA LEU A 812 -9.98 -22.60 27.56
C LEU A 812 -11.52 -22.64 27.55
N ASN A 813 -12.16 -23.66 28.18
CA ASN A 813 -13.61 -23.73 28.24
C ASN A 813 -14.18 -22.57 29.08
N VAL A 814 -13.51 -22.23 30.18
CA VAL A 814 -13.88 -21.07 31.03
C VAL A 814 -13.71 -19.77 30.25
N MET A 815 -12.59 -19.63 29.53
CA MET A 815 -12.29 -18.47 28.69
C MET A 815 -13.34 -18.28 27.58
N MET A 816 -13.74 -19.35 26.90
CA MET A 816 -14.75 -19.30 25.85
C MET A 816 -16.11 -18.83 26.41
N ALA A 817 -16.58 -19.37 27.52
CA ALA A 817 -17.79 -18.87 28.20
C ALA A 817 -17.63 -17.42 28.64
N THR A 818 -16.46 -17.03 29.11
CA THR A 818 -16.11 -15.63 29.45
C THR A 818 -16.26 -14.71 28.24
N GLY A 819 -15.61 -15.05 27.15
CA GLY A 819 -15.70 -14.28 25.90
C GLY A 819 -17.14 -14.19 25.39
N LYS A 820 -17.91 -15.30 25.47
CA LYS A 820 -19.30 -15.30 25.06
C LYS A 820 -20.17 -14.38 25.93
N SER A 821 -19.99 -14.38 27.26
CA SER A 821 -20.72 -13.48 28.16
C SER A 821 -20.40 -12.00 27.89
N ILE A 822 -19.17 -11.70 27.53
CA ILE A 822 -18.71 -10.34 27.13
C ILE A 822 -19.37 -9.93 25.82
N VAL A 823 -19.25 -10.72 24.76
CA VAL A 823 -19.79 -10.33 23.45
C VAL A 823 -21.31 -10.27 23.42
N ASP A 824 -22.02 -11.14 24.18
CA ASP A 824 -23.49 -11.06 24.29
C ASP A 824 -23.95 -9.81 25.04
N TYR A 825 -23.17 -9.32 26.00
CA TYR A 825 -23.41 -8.03 26.65
C TYR A 825 -23.19 -6.88 25.67
N VAL A 826 -22.06 -6.89 24.94
CA VAL A 826 -21.68 -5.85 23.96
C VAL A 826 -22.72 -5.74 22.83
N ARG A 827 -23.24 -6.86 22.32
CA ARG A 827 -24.19 -6.92 21.20
C ARG A 827 -25.60 -6.37 21.52
N LYS A 828 -25.88 -6.00 22.77
CA LYS A 828 -27.12 -5.33 23.10
C LYS A 828 -27.20 -3.92 22.53
N ASP A 829 -26.08 -3.26 22.35
CA ASP A 829 -25.98 -1.99 21.66
C ASP A 829 -25.75 -2.24 20.15
N LYS A 830 -26.71 -1.76 19.35
CA LYS A 830 -26.72 -1.96 17.89
C LYS A 830 -26.20 -0.73 17.17
N GLU A 831 -24.94 -0.42 17.41
CA GLU A 831 -24.24 0.71 16.79
C GLU A 831 -22.78 0.34 16.43
N GLY A 832 -22.14 1.18 15.61
CA GLY A 832 -20.75 1.01 15.21
C GLY A 832 -20.52 -0.18 14.28
N CYS A 833 -19.28 -0.39 13.91
CA CYS A 833 -18.87 -1.41 12.96
C CYS A 833 -17.79 -2.36 13.53
N VAL A 834 -17.87 -2.61 14.84
CA VAL A 834 -16.96 -3.52 15.55
C VAL A 834 -17.43 -4.96 15.42
N VAL A 835 -16.49 -5.88 15.15
CA VAL A 835 -16.77 -7.32 15.15
C VAL A 835 -17.19 -7.78 16.52
N SER A 836 -18.36 -8.37 16.63
CA SER A 836 -18.96 -8.87 17.87
C SER A 836 -18.96 -10.40 17.98
N THR A 837 -18.63 -11.11 16.91
CA THR A 837 -18.49 -12.58 16.90
C THR A 837 -17.60 -12.99 15.76
N MET A 838 -16.68 -13.92 16.01
CA MET A 838 -15.97 -14.70 15.00
C MET A 838 -16.09 -16.18 15.33
N THR A 839 -16.39 -16.99 14.35
CA THR A 839 -16.57 -18.44 14.53
C THR A 839 -16.43 -19.21 13.22
N ARG A 840 -16.26 -20.53 13.27
CA ARG A 840 -16.06 -21.39 12.09
C ARG A 840 -16.56 -22.80 12.35
N ASN A 841 -17.02 -23.48 11.27
CA ASN A 841 -17.61 -24.81 11.37
C ASN A 841 -16.88 -25.87 10.49
N GLY A 842 -15.69 -25.55 9.99
CA GLY A 842 -14.93 -26.42 9.09
C GLY A 842 -15.34 -26.33 7.61
N TYR A 843 -16.45 -25.63 7.32
CA TYR A 843 -16.95 -25.35 5.98
C TYR A 843 -16.94 -23.85 5.70
N GLU A 844 -17.49 -23.05 6.61
CA GLU A 844 -17.54 -21.60 6.56
C GLU A 844 -16.95 -20.98 7.83
N PHE A 845 -16.32 -19.84 7.63
CA PHE A 845 -16.03 -18.86 8.66
C PHE A 845 -17.15 -17.81 8.67
N GLY A 846 -17.60 -17.41 9.84
CA GLY A 846 -18.64 -16.39 9.96
C GLY A 846 -18.29 -15.32 11.00
N ILE A 847 -18.67 -14.08 10.67
CA ILE A 847 -18.57 -12.96 11.60
C ILE A 847 -19.94 -12.32 11.84
N ARG A 848 -20.08 -11.63 12.95
CA ARG A 848 -21.18 -10.70 13.24
C ARG A 848 -20.61 -9.35 13.63
N VAL A 849 -21.35 -8.28 13.31
CA VAL A 849 -20.95 -6.89 13.54
C VAL A 849 -21.95 -6.22 14.49
N SER A 850 -21.48 -5.33 15.35
CA SER A 850 -22.27 -4.70 16.40
C SER A 850 -23.56 -4.06 15.92
N ALA A 851 -23.53 -3.21 14.88
CA ALA A 851 -24.72 -2.56 14.33
C ALA A 851 -25.67 -3.52 13.59
N LEU A 852 -25.18 -4.66 13.08
CA LEU A 852 -25.92 -5.55 12.19
C LEU A 852 -26.61 -6.73 12.92
N GLY A 853 -26.56 -6.73 14.25
CA GLY A 853 -27.31 -7.66 15.09
C GLY A 853 -26.92 -9.12 14.91
N ASP A 854 -27.88 -9.97 14.50
CA ASP A 854 -27.72 -11.41 14.41
C ASP A 854 -27.34 -11.92 13.01
N GLU A 855 -27.13 -11.01 12.06
CA GLU A 855 -26.76 -11.37 10.69
C GLU A 855 -25.37 -11.99 10.64
N TRP A 856 -25.22 -13.06 9.85
CA TRP A 856 -23.98 -13.75 9.62
C TRP A 856 -23.36 -13.35 8.27
N PHE A 857 -22.11 -12.96 8.29
CA PHE A 857 -21.32 -12.71 7.08
C PHE A 857 -20.30 -13.83 6.95
N CYS A 858 -20.55 -14.72 5.97
CA CYS A 858 -19.81 -15.98 5.83
C CYS A 858 -18.98 -16.03 4.55
N ALA A 859 -17.85 -16.75 4.64
CA ALA A 859 -17.02 -17.12 3.52
C ALA A 859 -16.40 -18.50 3.78
N PRO A 860 -15.87 -19.20 2.74
CA PRO A 860 -15.16 -20.47 2.93
C PRO A 860 -14.05 -20.31 3.98
N VAL A 861 -13.95 -21.29 4.88
CA VAL A 861 -12.96 -21.27 5.96
C VAL A 861 -11.56 -21.63 5.43
N ASN A 862 -10.54 -20.95 5.93
CA ASN A 862 -9.15 -21.24 5.61
C ASN A 862 -8.63 -22.48 6.38
N THR A 863 -7.61 -23.14 5.83
CA THR A 863 -6.90 -24.24 6.49
C THR A 863 -5.78 -23.67 7.36
N PRO A 864 -5.60 -24.15 8.61
CA PRO A 864 -4.52 -23.72 9.47
C PRO A 864 -3.13 -24.05 8.90
N ILE A 865 -2.20 -23.12 9.06
CA ILE A 865 -0.77 -23.33 8.79
C ILE A 865 -0.05 -23.52 10.13
N GLY A 866 0.74 -24.60 10.28
CA GLY A 866 1.37 -24.86 11.56
C GLY A 866 2.19 -26.15 11.59
N LEU A 867 2.48 -26.63 12.80
CA LEU A 867 3.27 -27.83 13.06
C LEU A 867 2.37 -29.04 13.29
N TYR A 868 2.73 -30.16 12.70
CA TYR A 868 2.04 -31.42 12.84
C TYR A 868 2.79 -32.34 13.83
N PHE A 869 2.04 -33.13 14.57
CA PHE A 869 2.62 -34.16 15.45
C PHE A 869 3.28 -35.25 14.61
N THR A 870 4.27 -35.95 15.20
CA THR A 870 5.00 -37.00 14.51
C THR A 870 4.05 -38.04 13.89
N GLY A 871 4.19 -38.28 12.60
CA GLY A 871 3.38 -39.22 11.82
C GLY A 871 2.18 -38.59 11.09
N PHE A 872 1.98 -37.29 11.20
CA PHE A 872 0.93 -36.54 10.47
C PHE A 872 1.54 -35.45 9.59
N THR A 873 0.81 -35.09 8.54
CA THR A 873 1.19 -34.08 7.55
C THR A 873 0.05 -33.08 7.31
N ALA A 874 0.28 -32.07 6.49
CA ALA A 874 -0.76 -31.11 6.10
C ALA A 874 -1.96 -31.78 5.40
N GLU A 875 -1.76 -32.90 4.75
CA GLU A 875 -2.83 -33.68 4.11
C GLU A 875 -3.81 -34.32 5.12
N ASP A 876 -3.38 -34.48 6.38
CA ASP A 876 -4.19 -35.06 7.45
C ASP A 876 -5.04 -34.01 8.18
N GLY A 877 -4.67 -32.74 8.07
CA GLY A 877 -5.36 -31.64 8.69
C GLY A 877 -6.73 -31.35 8.07
N CYS A 878 -7.67 -30.85 8.87
CA CYS A 878 -8.94 -30.36 8.36
C CYS A 878 -8.96 -28.82 8.36
N PRO A 879 -9.83 -28.18 7.55
CA PRO A 879 -10.11 -26.74 7.67
C PRO A 879 -10.51 -26.36 9.09
N ASP A 880 -10.25 -25.12 9.47
CA ASP A 880 -10.42 -24.66 10.84
C ASP A 880 -11.89 -24.73 11.29
N ASN A 881 -12.13 -25.08 12.55
CA ASN A 881 -13.47 -25.18 13.11
C ASN A 881 -13.49 -24.87 14.60
N GLY A 882 -14.67 -24.47 15.12
CA GLY A 882 -14.87 -24.17 16.53
C GLY A 882 -15.25 -22.72 16.80
N ASP A 883 -15.83 -22.47 18.00
CA ASP A 883 -16.16 -21.14 18.48
C ASP A 883 -14.99 -20.47 19.25
N SER A 884 -13.84 -21.12 19.32
CA SER A 884 -12.70 -20.61 20.10
C SER A 884 -12.12 -19.30 19.55
N ALA A 885 -12.44 -18.89 18.30
CA ALA A 885 -12.14 -17.54 17.79
C ALA A 885 -12.83 -16.41 18.58
N ILE A 886 -13.69 -16.75 19.52
CA ILE A 886 -14.21 -15.79 20.49
C ILE A 886 -13.09 -15.22 21.38
N CYS A 887 -11.99 -15.95 21.58
CA CYS A 887 -10.79 -15.44 22.24
C CYS A 887 -10.25 -14.22 21.50
N GLU A 888 -10.07 -14.32 20.19
CA GLU A 888 -9.61 -13.24 19.34
C GLU A 888 -10.64 -12.11 19.23
N THR A 889 -11.93 -12.45 19.26
CA THR A 889 -13.00 -11.44 19.27
C THR A 889 -12.91 -10.50 20.48
N VAL A 890 -12.47 -11.00 21.64
CA VAL A 890 -12.29 -10.19 22.86
C VAL A 890 -10.85 -9.71 23.06
N GLY A 891 -9.99 -9.91 22.09
CA GLY A 891 -8.65 -9.34 22.06
C GLY A 891 -7.53 -10.20 22.66
N VAL A 892 -7.75 -11.49 22.88
CA VAL A 892 -6.72 -12.45 23.32
C VAL A 892 -6.44 -13.49 22.23
N GLY A 893 -5.76 -14.56 22.51
CA GLY A 893 -5.37 -15.53 21.50
C GLY A 893 -4.36 -14.95 20.50
N GLY A 894 -4.59 -15.15 19.20
CA GLY A 894 -3.76 -14.62 18.12
C GLY A 894 -3.61 -13.11 18.13
N MET A 895 -4.61 -12.37 18.65
CA MET A 895 -4.56 -10.91 18.82
C MET A 895 -3.52 -10.46 19.89
N ALA A 896 -3.14 -11.35 20.80
CA ALA A 896 -2.23 -11.08 21.91
C ALA A 896 -0.98 -12.00 21.88
N MET A 897 -0.48 -12.34 20.71
CA MET A 897 0.60 -13.30 20.50
C MET A 897 1.86 -12.96 21.31
N VAL A 898 2.16 -11.67 21.45
CA VAL A 898 3.32 -11.18 22.22
C VAL A 898 3.24 -11.48 23.71
N ALA A 899 2.04 -11.77 24.27
CA ALA A 899 1.90 -12.22 25.65
C ALA A 899 2.48 -13.61 25.88
N ALA A 900 2.50 -14.47 24.85
CA ALA A 900 2.95 -15.84 24.91
C ALA A 900 3.92 -16.21 23.75
N PRO A 901 5.14 -15.67 23.71
CA PRO A 901 6.08 -15.92 22.61
C PRO A 901 6.42 -17.40 22.41
N GLY A 902 6.26 -18.24 23.44
CA GLY A 902 6.43 -19.68 23.33
C GLY A 902 5.39 -20.35 22.43
N VAL A 903 4.20 -19.76 22.31
CA VAL A 903 3.13 -20.24 21.42
C VAL A 903 3.56 -20.05 19.95
N THR A 904 4.21 -18.95 19.62
CA THR A 904 4.64 -18.64 18.24
C THR A 904 5.49 -19.77 17.66
N ARG A 905 6.41 -20.32 18.45
CA ARG A 905 7.19 -21.49 18.06
C ARG A 905 6.36 -22.76 17.97
N PHE A 906 5.44 -22.95 18.91
CA PHE A 906 4.58 -24.13 18.94
C PHE A 906 3.62 -24.20 17.76
N VAL A 907 3.11 -23.07 17.31
CA VAL A 907 2.25 -22.97 16.11
C VAL A 907 3.03 -22.80 14.80
N GLY A 908 4.37 -22.83 14.85
CA GLY A 908 5.23 -22.74 13.66
C GLY A 908 5.36 -21.32 13.08
N ALA A 909 5.02 -20.29 13.84
CA ALA A 909 4.99 -18.90 13.38
C ALA A 909 6.23 -18.07 13.81
N GLY A 910 7.32 -18.70 14.28
CA GLY A 910 8.61 -18.05 14.54
C GLY A 910 8.94 -17.80 16.01
N GLY A 911 9.65 -16.69 16.29
CA GLY A 911 10.18 -16.34 17.63
C GLY A 911 9.48 -15.17 18.31
N PHE A 912 10.20 -14.45 19.18
CA PHE A 912 9.66 -13.32 19.94
C PHE A 912 9.35 -12.12 19.02
N GLU A 913 10.23 -11.81 18.08
CA GLU A 913 10.03 -10.70 17.12
C GLU A 913 8.81 -10.95 16.26
N ASP A 914 8.60 -12.18 15.81
CA ASP A 914 7.41 -12.55 15.05
C ASP A 914 6.13 -12.40 15.89
N ALA A 915 6.18 -12.76 17.17
CA ALA A 915 5.05 -12.55 18.10
C ALA A 915 4.74 -11.06 18.27
N LEU A 916 5.77 -10.22 18.37
CA LEU A 916 5.64 -8.77 18.46
C LEU A 916 5.06 -8.19 17.16
N ASN A 917 5.57 -8.59 16.01
CA ASN A 917 5.11 -8.14 14.70
C ASN A 917 3.64 -8.52 14.47
N ILE A 918 3.25 -9.76 14.82
CA ILE A 918 1.85 -10.20 14.75
C ILE A 918 0.96 -9.31 15.64
N SER A 919 1.37 -9.02 16.87
CA SER A 919 0.56 -8.18 17.78
C SER A 919 0.47 -6.73 17.30
N ASN A 920 1.55 -6.16 16.74
CA ASN A 920 1.55 -4.84 16.14
C ASN A 920 0.66 -4.79 14.87
N GLU A 921 0.64 -5.86 14.10
CA GLU A 921 -0.27 -5.99 12.95
C GLU A 921 -1.74 -6.03 13.38
N MET A 922 -2.06 -6.77 14.44
CA MET A 922 -3.43 -6.82 14.99
C MET A 922 -3.86 -5.48 15.60
N GLU A 923 -2.93 -4.69 16.13
CA GLU A 923 -3.21 -3.33 16.62
C GLU A 923 -3.78 -2.45 15.51
N GLN A 924 -3.31 -2.59 14.26
CA GLN A 924 -3.73 -1.76 13.13
C GLN A 924 -5.22 -1.93 12.77
N ILE A 925 -5.81 -3.08 13.05
CA ILE A 925 -7.22 -3.38 12.74
C ILE A 925 -8.16 -3.16 13.93
N CYS A 926 -7.64 -2.74 15.07
CA CYS A 926 -8.42 -2.53 16.29
C CYS A 926 -8.70 -1.05 16.57
N VAL A 927 -9.75 -0.79 17.33
CA VAL A 927 -10.14 0.57 17.75
C VAL A 927 -9.26 1.04 18.91
N THR A 928 -8.98 0.15 19.88
CA THR A 928 -8.32 0.53 21.14
C THR A 928 -7.68 -0.69 21.84
N HIS A 929 -7.24 -0.49 23.07
CA HIS A 929 -6.72 -1.54 23.95
C HIS A 929 -7.60 -1.77 25.18
N ASN A 930 -7.56 -2.99 25.71
CA ASN A 930 -8.22 -3.34 26.97
C ASN A 930 -7.25 -3.18 28.15
N PRO A 931 -7.37 -2.15 28.96
CA PRO A 931 -6.47 -1.89 30.07
C PRO A 931 -6.57 -2.93 31.20
N ASN A 932 -7.65 -3.74 31.22
CA ASN A 932 -7.84 -4.78 32.22
C ASN A 932 -6.85 -5.94 32.05
N TRP A 933 -6.32 -6.13 30.84
CA TRP A 933 -5.41 -7.23 30.50
C TRP A 933 -4.12 -6.68 29.88
N SER A 934 -3.21 -6.24 30.75
CA SER A 934 -1.93 -5.66 30.34
C SER A 934 -0.87 -6.72 30.06
N ILE A 935 -0.11 -6.54 28.99
CA ILE A 935 0.90 -7.46 28.51
C ILE A 935 2.30 -6.93 28.86
N PRO A 936 3.04 -7.54 29.81
CA PRO A 936 4.35 -7.04 30.23
C PRO A 936 5.39 -7.02 29.09
N THR A 937 5.35 -8.01 28.19
CA THR A 937 6.25 -8.12 27.03
C THR A 937 5.95 -7.10 25.95
N TRP A 938 4.88 -6.32 26.08
CA TRP A 938 4.48 -5.23 25.17
C TRP A 938 4.40 -3.90 25.91
N ASP A 939 5.37 -3.63 26.73
CA ASP A 939 5.47 -2.43 27.56
C ASP A 939 4.20 -2.12 28.37
N PHE A 940 3.56 -3.17 28.89
CA PHE A 940 2.29 -3.09 29.62
C PHE A 940 1.12 -2.50 28.84
N LYS A 941 1.17 -2.44 27.52
CA LYS A 941 -0.02 -2.17 26.71
C LYS A 941 -1.12 -3.19 27.05
N GLY A 942 -2.37 -2.76 27.00
CA GLY A 942 -3.52 -3.66 27.06
C GLY A 942 -3.61 -4.53 25.79
N THR A 943 -4.40 -5.59 25.82
CA THR A 943 -4.70 -6.39 24.64
C THR A 943 -5.43 -5.56 23.59
N CYS A 944 -5.21 -5.78 22.29
CA CYS A 944 -5.96 -5.15 21.21
C CYS A 944 -7.46 -5.40 21.34
N LEU A 945 -8.28 -4.38 21.14
CA LEU A 945 -9.72 -4.48 21.37
C LEU A 945 -10.53 -3.75 20.31
N GLY A 946 -11.62 -4.37 19.88
CA GLY A 946 -12.56 -3.78 18.94
C GLY A 946 -12.06 -3.88 17.50
N ILE A 947 -12.14 -5.08 16.91
CA ILE A 947 -11.80 -5.29 15.48
C ILE A 947 -12.80 -4.48 14.65
N ASP A 948 -12.31 -3.46 13.95
CA ASP A 948 -13.10 -2.58 13.07
C ASP A 948 -13.09 -3.12 11.64
N ILE A 949 -14.27 -3.45 11.10
CA ILE A 949 -14.39 -3.99 9.74
C ILE A 949 -13.86 -3.04 8.66
N ARG A 950 -13.94 -1.72 8.90
CA ARG A 950 -13.39 -0.71 7.98
C ARG A 950 -11.87 -0.84 7.89
N LYS A 951 -11.20 -0.95 9.04
CA LYS A 951 -9.73 -1.11 9.11
C LYS A 951 -9.28 -2.44 8.51
N VAL A 952 -10.03 -3.52 8.76
CA VAL A 952 -9.73 -4.83 8.16
C VAL A 952 -9.81 -4.76 6.63
N VAL A 953 -10.88 -4.21 6.09
CA VAL A 953 -11.05 -4.09 4.63
C VAL A 953 -10.03 -3.10 4.03
N ALA A 954 -9.83 -1.96 4.67
CA ALA A 954 -8.91 -0.93 4.19
C ALA A 954 -7.46 -1.44 4.09
N THR A 955 -6.99 -2.16 5.10
CA THR A 955 -5.61 -2.65 5.16
C THR A 955 -5.40 -4.01 4.49
N GLY A 956 -6.47 -4.80 4.32
CA GLY A 956 -6.39 -6.22 3.94
C GLY A 956 -5.84 -7.12 5.05
N ILE A 957 -5.51 -6.55 6.21
CA ILE A 957 -5.07 -7.30 7.39
C ILE A 957 -6.28 -7.95 8.03
N THR A 958 -6.27 -9.27 8.13
CA THR A 958 -7.35 -10.01 8.78
C THR A 958 -6.90 -10.58 10.12
N PRO A 959 -7.82 -10.72 11.09
CA PRO A 959 -7.51 -11.31 12.38
C PRO A 959 -6.80 -12.66 12.24
N ILE A 960 -5.73 -12.84 12.99
CA ILE A 960 -5.04 -14.12 13.10
C ILE A 960 -5.58 -14.88 14.29
N ILE A 961 -5.85 -16.16 14.12
CA ILE A 961 -6.48 -17.03 15.10
C ILE A 961 -5.51 -18.18 15.40
N ASN A 962 -5.21 -18.37 16.68
CA ASN A 962 -4.50 -19.54 17.14
C ASN A 962 -5.45 -20.73 17.13
N THR A 963 -5.01 -21.91 16.68
CA THR A 963 -5.91 -23.06 16.62
C THR A 963 -5.16 -24.39 16.74
N GLY A 964 -5.79 -25.39 17.30
CA GLY A 964 -5.37 -26.79 17.13
C GLY A 964 -5.75 -27.28 15.76
N ILE A 965 -5.04 -28.25 15.25
CA ILE A 965 -5.36 -28.91 13.96
C ILE A 965 -5.95 -30.27 14.25
N ALA A 966 -7.24 -30.46 13.92
CA ALA A 966 -7.89 -31.76 14.01
C ALA A 966 -7.64 -32.60 12.74
N HIS A 967 -7.65 -33.92 12.87
CA HIS A 967 -7.57 -34.80 11.71
C HIS A 967 -8.85 -34.72 10.87
N ARG A 968 -8.71 -34.63 9.54
CA ARG A 968 -9.86 -34.56 8.61
C ARG A 968 -10.84 -35.75 8.67
N LYS A 969 -10.43 -36.89 9.22
CA LYS A 969 -11.28 -38.05 9.44
C LYS A 969 -11.73 -38.09 10.89
N ALA A 970 -13.02 -38.38 11.13
CA ALA A 970 -13.59 -38.60 12.46
C ALA A 970 -12.85 -39.71 13.24
N GLY A 971 -12.86 -39.62 14.57
CA GLY A 971 -12.37 -40.68 15.47
C GLY A 971 -10.87 -40.64 15.78
N ILE A 972 -10.06 -39.84 15.10
CA ILE A 972 -8.59 -39.76 15.27
C ILE A 972 -8.18 -38.72 16.34
N GLY A 973 -8.71 -37.51 16.27
CA GLY A 973 -8.42 -36.44 17.22
C GLY A 973 -7.49 -35.40 16.69
N GLN A 974 -6.73 -34.73 17.60
CA GLN A 974 -5.81 -33.66 17.24
C GLN A 974 -4.53 -34.19 16.58
N VAL A 975 -4.07 -33.51 15.54
CA VAL A 975 -2.86 -33.88 14.76
C VAL A 975 -1.81 -32.78 14.70
N GLY A 976 -2.10 -31.60 15.20
CA GLY A 976 -1.16 -30.48 15.19
C GLY A 976 -1.71 -29.22 15.87
N ALA A 977 -0.94 -28.14 15.73
CA ALA A 977 -1.35 -26.79 16.12
C ALA A 977 -0.80 -25.77 15.12
N GLY A 978 -1.53 -24.70 14.89
CA GLY A 978 -1.18 -23.70 13.92
C GLY A 978 -1.90 -22.36 14.14
N THR A 979 -1.79 -21.51 13.12
CA THR A 979 -2.55 -20.29 13.01
C THR A 979 -3.39 -20.29 11.75
N VAL A 980 -4.46 -19.51 11.76
CA VAL A 980 -5.29 -19.29 10.56
C VAL A 980 -5.72 -17.84 10.49
N ARG A 981 -5.76 -17.27 9.30
CA ARG A 981 -6.30 -15.94 9.06
C ARG A 981 -7.80 -16.03 8.77
N ALA A 982 -8.57 -15.10 9.32
CA ALA A 982 -9.98 -14.97 8.95
C ALA A 982 -10.12 -14.58 7.47
N PRO A 983 -11.08 -15.12 6.72
CA PRO A 983 -11.30 -14.75 5.31
C PRO A 983 -11.72 -13.29 5.16
N LEU A 984 -11.03 -12.51 4.33
CA LEU A 984 -11.33 -11.09 4.08
C LEU A 984 -12.77 -10.90 3.57
N ALA A 985 -13.26 -11.80 2.74
CA ALA A 985 -14.59 -11.73 2.17
C ALA A 985 -15.74 -11.68 3.21
N CYS A 986 -15.52 -12.14 4.45
CA CYS A 986 -16.50 -11.95 5.54
C CYS A 986 -16.63 -10.48 5.89
N PHE A 987 -15.52 -9.77 5.96
CA PHE A 987 -15.46 -8.35 6.34
C PHE A 987 -15.94 -7.44 5.20
N GLU A 988 -15.64 -7.77 3.96
CA GLU A 988 -16.14 -7.05 2.77
C GLU A 988 -17.67 -7.11 2.72
N LYS A 989 -18.26 -8.31 2.86
CA LYS A 989 -19.72 -8.48 2.91
C LYS A 989 -20.35 -7.72 4.09
N ALA A 990 -19.68 -7.72 5.24
CA ALA A 990 -20.15 -6.98 6.41
C ALA A 990 -20.06 -5.46 6.18
N LEU A 991 -19.01 -4.97 5.51
CA LEU A 991 -18.86 -3.57 5.15
C LEU A 991 -19.95 -3.12 4.19
N GLU A 992 -20.25 -3.91 3.14
CA GLU A 992 -21.36 -3.63 2.22
C GLU A 992 -22.70 -3.54 2.94
N ALA A 993 -22.99 -4.50 3.83
CA ALA A 993 -24.22 -4.50 4.62
C ALA A 993 -24.30 -3.29 5.59
N TYR A 994 -23.17 -2.91 6.18
CA TYR A 994 -23.07 -1.76 7.05
C TYR A 994 -23.32 -0.46 6.28
N CYS A 995 -22.69 -0.28 5.11
CA CYS A 995 -22.93 0.85 4.22
C CYS A 995 -24.40 0.93 3.80
N ALA A 996 -24.99 -0.19 3.37
CA ALA A 996 -26.41 -0.26 3.00
C ALA A 996 -27.33 0.15 4.17
N SER A 997 -27.01 -0.22 5.42
CA SER A 997 -27.75 0.19 6.60
C SER A 997 -27.74 1.70 6.86
N LEU A 998 -26.70 2.40 6.35
CA LEU A 998 -26.55 3.85 6.41
C LEU A 998 -27.06 4.57 5.15
N GLY A 999 -27.57 3.81 4.15
CA GLY A 999 -28.07 4.36 2.87
C GLY A 999 -26.94 4.71 1.89
N ILE A 1000 -25.75 4.15 2.05
CA ILE A 1000 -24.61 4.29 1.13
C ILE A 1000 -24.67 3.13 0.11
N GLU A 1001 -24.68 3.45 -1.20
CA GLU A 1001 -24.77 2.50 -2.31
C GLU A 1001 -23.41 2.24 -2.98
#